data_8cb9084daca1839b7d4439fbea19cdd0
#
_entry.id   8cb9084daca1839b7d4439fbea19cdd0
#
_cell.length_a   1.000
_cell.length_b   1.000
_cell.length_c   1.000
_cell.angle_alpha   90.00
_cell.angle_beta   90.00
_cell.angle_gamma   90.00
#
_symmetry.space_group_name_H-M   'P 1'
#
loop_
_entity.id
_entity.type
_entity.pdbx_description
1 polymer ?
#
loop_
_entity_poly.entity_id
_entity_poly.type
_entity_poly.pdbx_seq_one_letter_code
_entity_poly.pdbx_strand_id
1 'polypeptide(L)'
;MDTFITRNFQTTIIQKAKNTMAEFSEDPELQPAMLFNVCVHLEVCYVISDMNFLDEEGKAYTALEGQGKEQNLRPQYEVIEGMPRTIAWMVQRSLAQEHGIETPKYLADLFDYKTKRFIEVGITKGLADDYFWKKKEKLGNSMELMIFSYNQDYSLSNESSLDEEGKGRVLSRLTELQAELSLKNLWQVLIGEEDVEKGIDFRLGQTISRLRDISVPAGFSNFEGMRSYIDNIDPKGAIERNLARMSPLVSVTPKKLKWEDLRPIGPHIYNHELPEVPYNAFLLMSDELGLANMTEGKSKKPKTLAKECLEKYSTLRDQTDPILIMKSEKANENFLWKLWRDCVNTISNEEMSNELQKTNYAKWATGDGLTYQKIMKEVAIDDETMCQEEPKIPNKCRVAAWVQTEMNLLSTLTSKRALDLPEIGPDVAPVEHVGSERRKYFVNEINYCKASTVMMKYVLFHTSLLNESNASMGKYKVIPITNRIVNEKGESFDMLYGLTVKGQSHLRGDTDVVTVVTFEFSSTDPRVDPGKWPKYTVFRIGSLFVSGREKSVYLYCRVNGTNKIQMKWGMEARRCLLQSMQQMEAIVEQESSIQGYDMTKACFRGDRVNSPKTFSIGTQEGKLVKGSFGKALRVIFTKCLMHYVFGNAQLEGFSAESRRLLLLIQALKDRKGPWVFDLEGLYSGIEECISNNPWVIQSAYWFNEWLGFEKEGSKVLESVDEIMDE
;
A
#
# COMPACT_ATOMS: atom_id res chain seq x y z
N MET A 1 16.76 26.44 -3.76
CA MET A 1 17.25 25.07 -3.78
C MET A 1 17.03 24.40 -5.13
N ASP A 2 15.85 24.48 -5.73
CA ASP A 2 15.54 23.80 -7.00
C ASP A 2 16.44 24.20 -8.16
N THR A 3 16.69 25.50 -8.34
CA THR A 3 17.65 25.99 -9.36
C THR A 3 19.07 25.54 -9.10
N PHE A 4 19.43 25.35 -7.83
CA PHE A 4 20.73 24.82 -7.44
C PHE A 4 20.88 23.35 -7.84
N ILE A 5 19.86 22.53 -7.55
CA ILE A 5 19.81 21.11 -7.89
C ILE A 5 19.91 20.93 -9.41
N THR A 6 19.10 21.66 -10.18
CA THR A 6 19.07 21.57 -11.64
C THR A 6 20.40 21.96 -12.29
N ARG A 7 21.13 22.88 -11.68
CA ARG A 7 22.43 23.32 -12.19
C ARG A 7 23.57 22.35 -11.87
N ASN A 8 23.52 21.71 -10.69
CA ASN A 8 24.66 20.95 -10.18
C ASN A 8 24.58 19.44 -10.41
N PHE A 9 23.40 18.90 -10.73
CA PHE A 9 23.21 17.47 -10.96
C PHE A 9 22.71 17.19 -12.37
N GLN A 10 23.11 16.04 -12.89
CA GLN A 10 22.59 15.54 -14.15
C GLN A 10 21.10 15.21 -14.04
N THR A 11 20.37 15.40 -15.12
CA THR A 11 18.92 15.13 -15.18
C THR A 11 18.58 13.71 -14.76
N THR A 12 19.41 12.72 -15.11
CA THR A 12 19.24 11.33 -14.73
C THR A 12 19.32 11.11 -13.22
N ILE A 13 20.26 11.79 -12.55
CA ILE A 13 20.40 11.75 -11.09
C ILE A 13 19.18 12.37 -10.41
N ILE A 14 18.75 13.52 -10.89
CA ILE A 14 17.56 14.22 -10.35
C ILE A 14 16.33 13.35 -10.51
N GLN A 15 16.14 12.75 -11.68
CA GLN A 15 14.96 11.89 -11.91
C GLN A 15 14.96 10.66 -11.03
N LYS A 16 16.09 10.00 -10.87
CA LYS A 16 16.20 8.84 -9.95
C LYS A 16 15.98 9.23 -8.49
N ALA A 17 16.50 10.38 -8.07
CA ALA A 17 16.27 10.90 -6.73
C ALA A 17 14.78 11.21 -6.48
N LYS A 18 14.11 11.82 -7.44
CA LYS A 18 12.67 12.07 -7.39
C LYS A 18 11.87 10.76 -7.30
N ASN A 19 12.24 9.75 -8.08
CA ASN A 19 11.61 8.44 -8.03
C ASN A 19 11.80 7.77 -6.67
N THR A 20 12.99 7.85 -6.08
CA THR A 20 13.25 7.35 -4.73
C THR A 20 12.38 8.04 -3.68
N MET A 21 12.26 9.36 -3.75
CA MET A 21 11.39 10.10 -2.83
C MET A 21 9.91 9.74 -3.02
N ALA A 22 9.46 9.55 -4.25
CA ALA A 22 8.10 9.13 -4.56
C ALA A 22 7.79 7.74 -3.99
N GLU A 23 8.72 6.81 -4.03
CA GLU A 23 8.57 5.48 -3.39
C GLU A 23 8.32 5.59 -1.88
N PHE A 24 8.85 6.61 -1.24
CA PHE A 24 8.63 6.91 0.17
C PHE A 24 7.49 7.90 0.43
N SER A 25 6.71 8.23 -0.60
CA SER A 25 5.58 9.17 -0.50
C SER A 25 5.94 10.59 -0.12
N GLU A 26 7.16 10.98 -0.40
CA GLU A 26 7.61 12.34 -0.21
C GLU A 26 7.51 13.11 -1.54
N ASP A 27 7.05 14.34 -1.43
CA ASP A 27 6.99 15.24 -2.58
C ASP A 27 8.34 15.96 -2.74
N PRO A 28 9.08 15.73 -3.85
CA PRO A 28 10.35 16.40 -4.09
C PRO A 28 10.24 17.93 -4.16
N GLU A 29 9.09 18.45 -4.60
CA GLU A 29 8.86 19.89 -4.69
C GLU A 29 8.64 20.55 -3.32
N LEU A 30 8.07 19.80 -2.37
CA LEU A 30 7.86 20.27 -1.00
C LEU A 30 9.09 20.08 -0.10
N GLN A 31 10.03 19.23 -0.50
CA GLN A 31 11.22 18.91 0.28
C GLN A 31 12.53 19.01 -0.54
N PRO A 32 12.84 20.18 -1.06
CA PRO A 32 14.01 20.35 -1.93
C PRO A 32 15.35 20.06 -1.23
N ALA A 33 15.45 20.29 0.07
CA ALA A 33 16.65 19.93 0.83
C ALA A 33 16.84 18.41 0.93
N MET A 34 15.79 17.64 1.08
CA MET A 34 15.84 16.18 1.05
C MET A 34 16.18 15.68 -0.35
N LEU A 35 15.60 16.26 -1.39
CA LEU A 35 15.95 15.95 -2.78
C LEU A 35 17.44 16.18 -3.05
N PHE A 36 17.98 17.27 -2.56
CA PHE A 36 19.41 17.56 -2.67
C PHE A 36 20.24 16.46 -2.01
N ASN A 37 19.93 16.07 -0.78
CA ASN A 37 20.65 15.01 -0.07
C ASN A 37 20.59 13.67 -0.80
N VAL A 38 19.45 13.31 -1.35
CA VAL A 38 19.30 12.08 -2.15
C VAL A 38 20.12 12.16 -3.44
N CYS A 39 20.15 13.31 -4.10
CA CYS A 39 20.99 13.53 -5.29
C CYS A 39 22.47 13.38 -4.97
N VAL A 40 22.93 13.96 -3.86
CA VAL A 40 24.34 13.85 -3.43
C VAL A 40 24.71 12.40 -3.13
N HIS A 41 23.89 11.72 -2.38
CA HIS A 41 24.12 10.31 -2.03
C HIS A 41 24.21 9.42 -3.28
N LEU A 42 23.28 9.61 -4.20
CA LEU A 42 23.24 8.86 -5.45
C LEU A 42 24.46 9.17 -6.34
N GLU A 43 24.84 10.45 -6.46
CA GLU A 43 26.02 10.85 -7.23
C GLU A 43 27.30 10.26 -6.65
N VAL A 44 27.47 10.27 -5.33
CA VAL A 44 28.62 9.66 -4.67
C VAL A 44 28.70 8.15 -4.97
N CYS A 45 27.60 7.44 -4.94
CA CYS A 45 27.56 6.03 -5.31
C CYS A 45 28.05 5.81 -6.76
N TYR A 46 27.65 6.67 -7.69
CA TYR A 46 28.12 6.61 -9.08
C TYR A 46 29.58 7.01 -9.23
N VAL A 47 30.07 8.02 -8.51
CA VAL A 47 31.48 8.39 -8.51
C VAL A 47 32.36 7.21 -8.08
N ILE A 48 31.96 6.50 -7.03
CA ILE A 48 32.69 5.29 -6.58
C ILE A 48 32.66 4.21 -7.66
N SER A 49 31.51 3.98 -8.27
CA SER A 49 31.32 2.94 -9.27
C SER A 49 32.07 3.20 -10.57
N ASP A 50 32.11 4.46 -11.04
CA ASP A 50 32.63 4.81 -12.35
C ASP A 50 34.18 4.79 -12.46
N MET A 51 34.84 4.59 -11.32
CA MET A 51 36.30 4.68 -11.26
C MET A 51 37.05 3.38 -11.26
N ASN A 52 36.38 2.30 -10.93
CA ASN A 52 37.04 1.03 -10.65
C ASN A 52 36.47 -0.08 -11.52
N PHE A 53 37.37 -0.82 -12.15
CA PHE A 53 37.06 -1.91 -13.07
C PHE A 53 37.83 -3.17 -12.67
N LEU A 54 37.28 -4.32 -13.04
CA LEU A 54 37.92 -5.62 -12.90
C LEU A 54 38.13 -6.26 -14.25
N ASP A 55 39.27 -6.95 -14.42
CA ASP A 55 39.53 -7.80 -15.57
C ASP A 55 38.89 -9.19 -15.41
N GLU A 56 39.08 -10.07 -16.39
CA GLU A 56 38.54 -11.43 -16.36
C GLU A 56 39.10 -12.28 -15.21
N GLU A 57 40.30 -11.94 -14.73
CA GLU A 57 40.97 -12.62 -13.61
C GLU A 57 40.61 -12.02 -12.24
N GLY A 58 39.80 -10.94 -12.23
CA GLY A 58 39.40 -10.25 -11.01
C GLY A 58 40.40 -9.24 -10.48
N LYS A 59 41.40 -8.85 -11.28
CA LYS A 59 42.37 -7.80 -10.94
C LYS A 59 41.71 -6.43 -11.13
N ALA A 60 41.89 -5.55 -10.15
CA ALA A 60 41.30 -4.22 -10.14
C ALA A 60 42.18 -3.21 -10.96
N TYR A 61 41.50 -2.37 -11.71
CA TYR A 61 42.09 -1.26 -12.47
C TYR A 61 41.30 0.02 -12.19
N THR A 62 42.02 1.13 -12.10
CA THR A 62 41.40 2.47 -12.14
C THR A 62 41.03 2.84 -13.56
N ALA A 63 40.14 3.83 -13.73
CA ALA A 63 39.74 4.31 -15.05
C ALA A 63 40.93 4.81 -15.92
N LEU A 64 41.96 5.35 -15.30
CA LEU A 64 43.17 5.80 -15.97
C LEU A 64 44.07 4.65 -16.43
N GLU A 65 44.21 3.62 -15.60
CA GLU A 65 45.00 2.43 -15.89
C GLU A 65 44.34 1.54 -16.95
N GLY A 66 43.02 1.60 -17.06
CA GLY A 66 42.22 0.86 -18.04
C GLY A 66 42.26 1.48 -19.44
N GLN A 67 42.71 2.73 -19.60
CA GLN A 67 42.85 3.36 -20.89
C GLN A 67 43.99 2.68 -21.68
N GLY A 68 43.63 1.97 -22.74
CA GLY A 68 44.58 1.25 -23.60
C GLY A 68 44.64 -0.25 -23.43
N LYS A 69 43.95 -0.81 -22.46
CA LYS A 69 43.63 -2.25 -22.41
C LYS A 69 42.30 -2.47 -23.08
N GLU A 70 42.35 -2.86 -24.33
CA GLU A 70 41.16 -3.22 -25.06
C GLU A 70 40.51 -4.41 -24.43
N GLN A 71 39.22 -4.28 -24.14
CA GLN A 71 38.24 -5.34 -24.06
C GLN A 71 38.22 -6.17 -22.76
N ASN A 72 37.03 -6.30 -22.21
CA ASN A 72 36.61 -7.14 -21.08
C ASN A 72 36.85 -6.61 -19.66
N LEU A 73 36.95 -5.30 -19.47
CA LEU A 73 36.86 -4.69 -18.15
C LEU A 73 35.40 -4.57 -17.69
N ARG A 74 35.12 -5.00 -16.48
CA ARG A 74 33.79 -4.89 -15.84
C ARG A 74 33.87 -3.88 -14.72
N PRO A 75 32.75 -3.21 -14.39
CA PRO A 75 32.69 -2.41 -13.18
C PRO A 75 33.00 -3.26 -11.94
N GLN A 76 33.79 -2.74 -11.04
CA GLN A 76 34.08 -3.40 -9.76
C GLN A 76 32.86 -3.38 -8.83
N TYR A 77 32.04 -2.33 -8.92
CA TYR A 77 30.89 -2.12 -8.07
C TYR A 77 29.60 -2.21 -8.87
N GLU A 78 28.60 -2.88 -8.31
CA GLU A 78 27.22 -2.80 -8.77
C GLU A 78 26.50 -1.73 -7.98
N VAL A 79 25.89 -0.76 -8.64
CA VAL A 79 25.10 0.28 -7.99
C VAL A 79 23.69 -0.21 -7.78
N ILE A 80 23.30 -0.39 -6.52
CA ILE A 80 21.96 -0.80 -6.12
C ILE A 80 21.11 0.44 -5.81
N GLU A 81 21.72 1.48 -5.25
CA GLU A 81 21.05 2.75 -4.98
C GLU A 81 20.50 3.38 -6.25
N GLY A 82 19.29 3.94 -6.15
CA GLY A 82 18.59 4.53 -7.28
C GLY A 82 17.79 3.56 -8.14
N MET A 83 17.85 2.26 -7.87
CA MET A 83 16.92 1.29 -8.44
C MET A 83 15.58 1.37 -7.73
N PRO A 84 14.47 1.09 -8.43
CA PRO A 84 13.21 0.81 -7.76
C PRO A 84 13.38 -0.25 -6.67
N ARG A 85 12.81 -0.02 -5.52
CA ARG A 85 13.09 -0.82 -4.30
C ARG A 85 12.93 -2.32 -4.49
N THR A 86 11.89 -2.74 -5.18
CA THR A 86 11.64 -4.16 -5.46
C THR A 86 12.76 -4.77 -6.29
N ILE A 87 13.22 -4.04 -7.30
CA ILE A 87 14.31 -4.46 -8.18
C ILE A 87 15.63 -4.48 -7.42
N ALA A 88 15.87 -3.48 -6.59
CA ALA A 88 17.06 -3.41 -5.74
C ALA A 88 17.16 -4.65 -4.82
N TRP A 89 16.06 -5.06 -4.21
CA TRP A 89 16.01 -6.29 -3.41
C TRP A 89 16.22 -7.55 -4.23
N MET A 90 15.67 -7.61 -5.44
CA MET A 90 15.91 -8.74 -6.35
C MET A 90 17.41 -8.84 -6.71
N VAL A 91 18.01 -7.73 -7.08
CA VAL A 91 19.43 -7.67 -7.44
C VAL A 91 20.29 -8.05 -6.24
N GLN A 92 20.02 -7.49 -5.08
CA GLN A 92 20.78 -7.80 -3.86
C GLN A 92 20.69 -9.28 -3.49
N ARG A 93 19.49 -9.85 -3.49
CA ARG A 93 19.28 -11.26 -3.18
C ARG A 93 19.95 -12.19 -4.21
N SER A 94 19.85 -11.84 -5.47
CA SER A 94 20.48 -12.57 -6.56
C SER A 94 22.01 -12.58 -6.45
N LEU A 95 22.60 -11.43 -6.15
CA LEU A 95 24.04 -11.29 -5.91
C LEU A 95 24.49 -12.11 -4.69
N ALA A 96 23.72 -12.06 -3.61
CA ALA A 96 24.04 -12.84 -2.41
C ALA A 96 24.01 -14.35 -2.68
N GLN A 97 23.04 -14.84 -3.40
CA GLN A 97 22.94 -16.26 -3.79
C GLN A 97 24.06 -16.69 -4.73
N GLU A 98 24.34 -15.88 -5.74
CA GLU A 98 25.39 -16.16 -6.72
C GLU A 98 26.77 -16.29 -6.07
N HIS A 99 27.07 -15.43 -5.11
CA HIS A 99 28.35 -15.38 -4.43
C HIS A 99 28.39 -16.20 -3.11
N GLY A 100 27.31 -16.87 -2.76
CA GLY A 100 27.25 -17.74 -1.58
C GLY A 100 27.35 -17.01 -0.24
N ILE A 101 26.85 -15.79 -0.18
CA ILE A 101 26.81 -14.95 1.02
C ILE A 101 25.39 -14.76 1.54
N GLU A 102 25.26 -14.46 2.82
CA GLU A 102 23.98 -14.17 3.43
C GLU A 102 23.43 -12.84 2.92
N THR A 103 22.15 -12.79 2.57
CA THR A 103 21.49 -11.55 2.16
C THR A 103 21.34 -10.63 3.36
N PRO A 104 21.87 -9.40 3.32
CA PRO A 104 21.69 -8.45 4.40
C PRO A 104 20.22 -8.08 4.65
N LYS A 105 19.89 -7.76 5.88
CA LYS A 105 18.52 -7.35 6.27
C LYS A 105 18.10 -5.99 5.73
N TYR A 106 19.06 -5.15 5.36
CA TYR A 106 18.84 -3.82 4.82
C TYR A 106 19.35 -3.73 3.39
N LEU A 107 18.75 -2.86 2.57
CA LEU A 107 19.26 -2.59 1.23
C LEU A 107 20.61 -1.91 1.31
N ALA A 108 21.56 -2.46 0.57
CA ALA A 108 22.87 -1.85 0.37
C ALA A 108 22.82 -0.80 -0.75
N ASP A 109 23.82 0.07 -0.78
CA ASP A 109 24.01 1.05 -1.85
C ASP A 109 24.81 0.47 -3.02
N LEU A 110 25.83 -0.31 -2.70
CA LEU A 110 26.74 -0.91 -3.67
C LEU A 110 27.01 -2.38 -3.32
N PHE A 111 27.41 -3.13 -4.33
CA PHE A 111 28.04 -4.44 -4.16
C PHE A 111 29.42 -4.43 -4.81
N ASP A 112 30.44 -4.89 -4.08
CA ASP A 112 31.78 -5.01 -4.57
C ASP A 112 32.04 -6.43 -5.08
N TYR A 113 32.22 -6.58 -6.38
CA TYR A 113 32.51 -7.86 -7.00
C TYR A 113 33.89 -8.44 -6.63
N LYS A 114 34.84 -7.58 -6.20
CA LYS A 114 36.16 -8.02 -5.79
C LYS A 114 36.15 -8.63 -4.39
N THR A 115 35.60 -7.95 -3.42
CA THR A 115 35.53 -8.40 -2.02
C THR A 115 34.31 -9.27 -1.74
N LYS A 116 33.33 -9.27 -2.63
CA LYS A 116 32.03 -9.92 -2.48
C LYS A 116 31.30 -9.48 -1.23
N ARG A 117 31.30 -8.16 -0.98
CA ARG A 117 30.61 -7.52 0.14
C ARG A 117 29.65 -6.46 -0.36
N PHE A 118 28.56 -6.33 0.36
CA PHE A 118 27.63 -5.22 0.20
C PHE A 118 28.14 -3.99 0.95
N ILE A 119 27.86 -2.80 0.43
CA ILE A 119 28.41 -1.54 0.90
C ILE A 119 27.26 -0.57 1.19
N GLU A 120 27.32 0.05 2.36
CA GLU A 120 26.51 1.21 2.72
C GLU A 120 27.35 2.47 2.62
N VAL A 121 26.90 3.42 1.82
CA VAL A 121 27.51 4.73 1.66
C VAL A 121 26.71 5.76 2.46
N GLY A 122 27.38 6.50 3.32
CA GLY A 122 26.77 7.56 4.10
C GLY A 122 27.47 8.90 3.88
N ILE A 123 26.71 9.99 3.96
CA ILE A 123 27.20 11.36 3.84
C ILE A 123 26.68 12.17 5.00
N THR A 124 27.57 12.90 5.67
CA THR A 124 27.26 13.60 6.90
C THR A 124 27.72 15.07 6.87
N LYS A 125 26.98 15.94 7.52
CA LYS A 125 27.42 17.33 7.83
C LYS A 125 28.35 17.38 9.03
N GLY A 126 28.26 16.39 9.92
CA GLY A 126 29.05 16.25 11.12
C GLY A 126 30.37 15.53 10.90
N LEU A 127 30.88 14.91 11.95
CA LEU A 127 32.07 14.09 11.88
C LEU A 127 31.75 12.71 11.30
N ALA A 128 32.54 12.22 10.36
CA ALA A 128 32.36 10.93 9.75
C ALA A 128 32.39 9.76 10.74
N ASP A 129 33.25 9.83 11.76
CA ASP A 129 33.36 8.81 12.80
C ASP A 129 32.07 8.66 13.62
N ASP A 130 31.43 9.75 13.99
CA ASP A 130 30.18 9.72 14.78
C ASP A 130 29.07 9.00 14.00
N TYR A 131 28.95 9.32 12.73
CA TYR A 131 27.96 8.70 11.87
C TYR A 131 28.31 7.23 11.55
N PHE A 132 29.57 6.94 11.37
CA PHE A 132 30.06 5.57 11.16
C PHE A 132 29.64 4.66 12.32
N TRP A 133 29.86 5.06 13.54
CA TRP A 133 29.54 4.23 14.72
C TRP A 133 28.05 4.04 14.91
N LYS A 134 27.24 5.06 14.62
CA LYS A 134 25.78 4.92 14.61
C LYS A 134 25.32 3.88 13.57
N LYS A 135 25.85 3.94 12.37
CA LYS A 135 25.55 2.95 11.32
C LYS A 135 26.08 1.57 11.66
N LYS A 136 27.25 1.50 12.28
CA LYS A 136 27.87 0.22 12.70
C LYS A 136 27.03 -0.49 13.76
N GLU A 137 26.47 0.25 14.68
CA GLU A 137 25.56 -0.28 15.69
C GLU A 137 24.32 -0.93 15.04
N LYS A 138 23.73 -0.26 14.04
CA LYS A 138 22.57 -0.75 13.31
C LYS A 138 22.86 -1.92 12.39
N LEU A 139 23.92 -1.84 11.60
CA LEU A 139 24.23 -2.79 10.54
C LEU A 139 25.16 -3.94 10.98
N GLY A 140 25.87 -3.76 12.07
CA GLY A 140 26.85 -4.74 12.53
C GLY A 140 27.95 -4.97 11.49
N ASN A 141 28.26 -6.24 11.23
CA ASN A 141 29.25 -6.66 10.24
C ASN A 141 28.61 -7.15 8.92
N SER A 142 27.31 -6.89 8.73
CA SER A 142 26.58 -7.36 7.55
C SER A 142 26.96 -6.62 6.27
N MET A 143 27.46 -5.40 6.40
CA MET A 143 27.87 -4.55 5.29
C MET A 143 29.20 -3.84 5.59
N GLU A 144 29.93 -3.52 4.52
CA GLU A 144 31.01 -2.56 4.54
C GLU A 144 30.44 -1.14 4.62
N LEU A 145 31.07 -0.27 5.42
CA LEU A 145 30.65 1.12 5.58
C LEU A 145 31.66 2.07 4.94
N MET A 146 31.15 3.00 4.15
CA MET A 146 31.91 4.12 3.57
C MET A 146 31.19 5.41 3.92
N ILE A 147 31.71 6.12 4.91
CA ILE A 147 31.12 7.36 5.43
C ILE A 147 32.02 8.55 5.07
N PHE A 148 31.43 9.54 4.44
CA PHE A 148 32.11 10.77 4.01
C PHE A 148 31.46 11.99 4.65
N SER A 149 32.26 12.98 5.01
CA SER A 149 31.80 14.25 5.56
C SER A 149 32.08 15.41 4.60
N TYR A 150 31.19 16.39 4.61
CA TYR A 150 31.45 17.67 3.94
C TYR A 150 32.66 18.42 4.52
N ASN A 151 33.08 18.07 5.75
CA ASN A 151 34.26 18.66 6.41
C ASN A 151 35.57 18.00 5.99
N GLN A 152 35.60 17.28 4.89
CA GLN A 152 36.76 16.62 4.29
C GLN A 152 37.36 15.49 5.14
N ASP A 153 36.58 14.83 5.96
CA ASP A 153 36.96 13.61 6.62
C ASP A 153 36.11 12.42 6.14
N TYR A 154 36.59 11.25 6.41
CA TYR A 154 35.91 10.00 6.11
C TYR A 154 36.19 8.97 7.19
N SER A 155 35.27 8.02 7.33
CA SER A 155 35.43 6.82 8.15
C SER A 155 34.98 5.59 7.35
N LEU A 156 35.87 4.66 7.22
CA LEU A 156 35.65 3.46 6.40
C LEU A 156 35.82 2.21 7.26
N SER A 157 35.14 1.14 6.88
CA SER A 157 35.41 -0.17 7.45
C SER A 157 36.85 -0.59 7.18
N ASN A 158 37.46 -1.36 8.09
CA ASN A 158 38.84 -1.83 7.94
C ASN A 158 39.06 -2.67 6.69
N GLU A 159 38.01 -3.19 6.10
CA GLU A 159 38.02 -4.02 4.89
C GLU A 159 37.62 -3.22 3.64
N SER A 160 37.65 -1.89 3.69
CA SER A 160 37.26 -1.05 2.55
C SER A 160 38.17 -1.28 1.35
N SER A 161 37.54 -1.49 0.21
CA SER A 161 38.20 -1.64 -1.08
C SER A 161 38.47 -0.31 -1.79
N LEU A 162 37.94 0.80 -1.27
CA LEU A 162 38.11 2.12 -1.87
C LEU A 162 39.50 2.66 -1.61
N ASP A 163 40.20 3.05 -2.69
CA ASP A 163 41.55 3.64 -2.63
C ASP A 163 41.54 5.14 -2.29
N GLU A 164 42.72 5.70 -2.07
CA GLU A 164 42.86 7.12 -1.72
C GLU A 164 42.40 8.07 -2.86
N GLU A 165 42.56 7.65 -4.09
CA GLU A 165 42.07 8.43 -5.25
C GLU A 165 40.54 8.50 -5.26
N GLY A 166 39.87 7.36 -5.04
CA GLY A 166 38.41 7.29 -4.91
C GLY A 166 37.85 8.14 -3.78
N LYS A 167 38.48 8.04 -2.60
CA LYS A 167 38.14 8.90 -1.44
C LYS A 167 38.32 10.38 -1.78
N GLY A 168 39.43 10.75 -2.40
CA GLY A 168 39.73 12.10 -2.77
C GLY A 168 38.73 12.70 -3.75
N ARG A 169 38.25 11.94 -4.71
CA ARG A 169 37.24 12.41 -5.67
C ARG A 169 35.86 12.64 -4.99
N VAL A 170 35.45 11.77 -4.11
CA VAL A 170 34.20 11.97 -3.35
C VAL A 170 34.31 13.23 -2.49
N LEU A 171 35.39 13.40 -1.76
CA LEU A 171 35.59 14.57 -0.90
C LEU A 171 35.71 15.86 -1.69
N SER A 172 36.37 15.84 -2.85
CA SER A 172 36.44 17.01 -3.75
C SER A 172 35.06 17.44 -4.22
N ARG A 173 34.22 16.49 -4.60
CA ARG A 173 32.84 16.80 -5.01
C ARG A 173 32.00 17.37 -3.85
N LEU A 174 32.12 16.82 -2.67
CA LEU A 174 31.43 17.32 -1.48
C LEU A 174 31.90 18.73 -1.10
N THR A 175 33.19 19.00 -1.22
CA THR A 175 33.76 20.33 -0.99
C THR A 175 33.22 21.37 -1.98
N GLU A 176 33.16 21.02 -3.26
CA GLU A 176 32.58 21.86 -4.30
C GLU A 176 31.13 22.21 -4.02
N LEU A 177 30.32 21.21 -3.69
CA LEU A 177 28.91 21.42 -3.35
C LEU A 177 28.72 22.26 -2.08
N GLN A 178 29.53 22.04 -1.05
CA GLN A 178 29.50 22.85 0.17
C GLN A 178 29.84 24.31 -0.11
N ALA A 179 30.87 24.55 -0.89
CA ALA A 179 31.27 25.90 -1.27
C ALA A 179 30.16 26.66 -2.01
N GLU A 180 29.52 26.01 -2.97
CA GLU A 180 28.39 26.60 -3.71
C GLU A 180 27.16 26.82 -2.83
N LEU A 181 26.82 25.90 -1.95
CA LEU A 181 25.73 26.06 -0.99
C LEU A 181 25.99 27.23 -0.02
N SER A 182 27.23 27.38 0.44
CA SER A 182 27.63 28.47 1.32
C SER A 182 27.55 29.83 0.65
N LEU A 183 27.98 29.91 -0.60
CA LEU A 183 27.88 31.14 -1.41
C LEU A 183 26.44 31.60 -1.62
N LYS A 184 25.52 30.68 -1.70
CA LYS A 184 24.08 30.96 -1.92
C LYS A 184 23.29 31.02 -0.64
N ASN A 185 23.92 30.95 0.53
CA ASN A 185 23.29 30.91 1.86
C ASN A 185 22.30 29.72 2.03
N LEU A 186 22.55 28.61 1.36
CA LEU A 186 21.73 27.42 1.42
C LEU A 186 22.26 26.33 2.36
N TRP A 187 23.48 26.49 2.89
CA TRP A 187 24.10 25.51 3.78
C TRP A 187 23.28 25.23 5.04
N GLN A 188 22.68 26.27 5.62
CA GLN A 188 21.85 26.13 6.81
C GLN A 188 20.49 25.47 6.55
N VAL A 189 20.02 25.54 5.31
CA VAL A 189 18.77 24.92 4.88
C VAL A 189 18.93 23.42 4.68
N LEU A 190 20.15 22.96 4.47
CA LEU A 190 20.44 21.55 4.29
C LEU A 190 20.07 20.77 5.56
N ILE A 191 19.19 19.82 5.42
CA ILE A 191 18.73 19.00 6.56
C ILE A 191 19.87 18.14 7.12
N GLY A 192 19.86 17.97 8.43
CA GLY A 192 20.81 17.08 9.11
C GLY A 192 20.48 15.60 8.87
N GLU A 193 21.44 14.75 9.14
CA GLU A 193 21.32 13.30 8.96
C GLU A 193 20.17 12.71 9.77
N GLU A 194 20.01 13.14 11.01
CA GLU A 194 18.90 12.67 11.85
C GLU A 194 17.53 12.97 11.24
N ASP A 195 17.40 14.11 10.56
CA ASP A 195 16.15 14.48 9.90
C ASP A 195 15.90 13.63 8.67
N VAL A 196 16.94 13.30 7.90
CA VAL A 196 16.86 12.39 6.76
C VAL A 196 16.56 10.97 7.23
N GLU A 197 17.29 10.48 8.25
CA GLU A 197 17.08 9.14 8.81
C GLU A 197 15.71 9.01 9.46
N LYS A 198 15.28 9.96 10.25
CA LYS A 198 13.92 9.98 10.81
C LYS A 198 12.87 9.98 9.71
N GLY A 199 13.07 10.74 8.64
CA GLY A 199 12.20 10.72 7.49
C GLY A 199 12.16 9.35 6.82
N ILE A 200 13.29 8.69 6.62
CA ILE A 200 13.40 7.36 6.03
C ILE A 200 12.90 6.29 6.99
N ASP A 201 13.31 6.31 8.25
CA ASP A 201 12.89 5.35 9.27
C ASP A 201 11.40 5.47 9.60
N PHE A 202 10.86 6.68 9.63
CA PHE A 202 9.42 6.92 9.75
C PHE A 202 8.67 6.30 8.58
N ARG A 203 9.19 6.42 7.37
CA ARG A 203 8.62 5.80 6.17
C ARG A 203 8.79 4.28 6.17
N LEU A 204 9.92 3.78 6.63
CA LEU A 204 10.16 2.34 6.81
C LEU A 204 9.30 1.74 7.93
N GLY A 205 9.10 2.48 9.03
CA GLY A 205 8.23 2.09 10.13
C GLY A 205 6.75 2.19 9.81
N GLN A 206 6.36 3.03 8.87
CA GLN A 206 4.99 3.11 8.35
C GLN A 206 4.77 2.07 7.26
N THR A 207 4.80 0.80 7.62
CA THR A 207 4.44 -0.31 6.73
C THR A 207 3.17 -0.03 5.95
N ILE A 208 2.25 0.60 6.59
CA ILE A 208 0.92 0.92 6.07
C ILE A 208 0.97 1.94 4.92
N SER A 209 1.81 2.97 5.01
CA SER A 209 1.93 3.97 3.95
C SER A 209 2.46 3.41 2.63
N ARG A 210 3.08 2.24 2.66
CA ARG A 210 3.62 1.57 1.48
C ARG A 210 2.65 0.67 0.77
N LEU A 211 1.60 0.21 1.45
CA LEU A 211 0.58 -0.65 0.82
C LEU A 211 -0.01 -0.02 -0.41
N ARG A 212 -0.13 1.30 -0.44
CA ARG A 212 -0.62 2.01 -1.61
C ARG A 212 0.28 1.82 -2.84
N ASP A 213 1.61 1.79 -2.64
CA ASP A 213 2.57 1.69 -3.73
C ASP A 213 2.71 0.27 -4.27
N ILE A 214 2.28 -0.71 -3.48
CA ILE A 214 2.39 -2.12 -3.79
C ILE A 214 1.04 -2.84 -3.92
N SER A 215 -0.06 -2.10 -3.88
CA SER A 215 -1.40 -2.67 -4.00
C SER A 215 -1.75 -3.19 -5.40
N VAL A 216 -1.00 -2.78 -6.40
CA VAL A 216 -1.26 -3.15 -7.80
C VAL A 216 -1.31 -4.66 -8.04
N PRO A 217 -0.40 -5.47 -7.47
CA PRO A 217 -0.41 -6.90 -7.72
C PRO A 217 -1.70 -7.61 -7.35
N ALA A 218 -2.43 -7.09 -6.38
CA ALA A 218 -3.70 -7.67 -5.99
C ALA A 218 -4.82 -7.47 -7.01
N GLY A 219 -4.63 -6.57 -7.96
CA GLY A 219 -5.61 -6.31 -8.99
C GLY A 219 -5.15 -6.77 -10.37
N PHE A 220 -5.06 -8.06 -10.64
CA PHE A 220 -4.53 -8.57 -11.90
C PHE A 220 -5.27 -8.14 -13.16
N SER A 221 -6.48 -7.63 -13.05
CA SER A 221 -7.12 -6.89 -14.13
C SER A 221 -6.35 -5.64 -14.55
N ASN A 222 -5.42 -5.17 -13.70
CA ASN A 222 -4.58 -4.00 -13.93
C ASN A 222 -3.12 -4.38 -14.19
N PHE A 223 -2.87 -5.61 -14.59
CA PHE A 223 -1.51 -6.08 -14.86
C PHE A 223 -0.78 -5.21 -15.87
N GLU A 224 -1.48 -4.77 -16.90
CA GLU A 224 -0.93 -3.87 -17.90
C GLU A 224 -0.56 -2.50 -17.32
N GLY A 225 -1.35 -2.01 -16.37
CA GLY A 225 -1.03 -0.81 -15.61
C GLY A 225 0.21 -0.97 -14.73
N MET A 226 0.39 -2.15 -14.14
CA MET A 226 1.60 -2.50 -13.39
C MET A 226 2.85 -2.45 -14.26
N ARG A 227 2.77 -2.98 -15.47
CA ARG A 227 3.84 -2.93 -16.45
C ARG A 227 4.24 -1.51 -16.78
N SER A 228 3.29 -0.65 -17.11
CA SER A 228 3.55 0.75 -17.41
C SER A 228 4.10 1.51 -16.21
N TYR A 229 3.65 1.21 -15.02
CA TYR A 229 4.17 1.80 -13.78
C TYR A 229 5.66 1.46 -13.60
N ILE A 230 6.05 0.21 -13.81
CA ILE A 230 7.44 -0.23 -13.74
C ILE A 230 8.28 0.45 -14.82
N ASP A 231 7.78 0.51 -16.05
CA ASP A 231 8.47 1.15 -17.17
C ASP A 231 8.66 2.65 -16.94
N ASN A 232 7.74 3.32 -16.25
CA ASN A 232 7.84 4.74 -15.92
C ASN A 232 8.76 5.02 -14.73
N ILE A 233 8.81 4.13 -13.74
CA ILE A 233 9.74 4.23 -12.61
C ILE A 233 11.16 3.89 -13.06
N ASP A 234 11.30 2.94 -13.97
CA ASP A 234 12.56 2.56 -14.56
C ASP A 234 12.53 2.87 -16.07
N PRO A 235 12.89 4.09 -16.48
CA PRO A 235 12.98 4.42 -17.90
C PRO A 235 13.88 3.41 -18.59
N LYS A 236 13.36 2.81 -19.63
CA LYS A 236 13.89 1.68 -20.38
C LYS A 236 15.41 1.58 -20.37
N GLY A 237 15.91 0.58 -19.73
CA GLY A 237 17.30 0.15 -19.83
C GLY A 237 18.08 0.05 -18.54
N ALA A 238 17.62 0.56 -17.36
CA ALA A 238 18.37 0.36 -16.11
C ALA A 238 18.24 -1.08 -15.61
N ILE A 239 17.04 -1.65 -15.67
CA ILE A 239 16.82 -3.07 -15.37
C ILE A 239 17.61 -3.94 -16.34
N GLU A 240 17.50 -3.67 -17.63
CA GLU A 240 18.23 -4.41 -18.66
C GLU A 240 19.73 -4.31 -18.47
N ARG A 241 20.26 -3.11 -18.23
CA ARG A 241 21.69 -2.90 -18.00
C ARG A 241 22.17 -3.64 -16.76
N ASN A 242 21.42 -3.56 -15.67
CA ASN A 242 21.82 -4.21 -14.43
C ASN A 242 21.71 -5.74 -14.51
N LEU A 243 20.69 -6.24 -15.14
CA LEU A 243 20.54 -7.67 -15.36
C LEU A 243 21.53 -8.18 -16.42
N ALA A 244 21.83 -7.42 -17.45
CA ALA A 244 22.88 -7.74 -18.41
C ALA A 244 24.28 -7.71 -17.78
N ARG A 245 24.53 -6.80 -16.84
CA ARG A 245 25.79 -6.77 -16.07
C ARG A 245 25.94 -8.00 -15.16
N MET A 246 24.87 -8.54 -14.63
CA MET A 246 24.90 -9.76 -13.81
C MET A 246 25.15 -11.02 -14.64
N SER A 247 24.66 -11.06 -15.88
CA SER A 247 24.76 -12.21 -16.78
C SER A 247 26.19 -12.71 -17.02
N PRO A 248 27.22 -11.87 -17.22
CA PRO A 248 28.60 -12.32 -17.46
C PRO A 248 29.30 -12.91 -16.23
N LEU A 249 28.78 -12.70 -15.03
CA LEU A 249 29.42 -13.10 -13.77
C LEU A 249 28.95 -14.48 -13.28
N VAL A 250 27.92 -15.03 -13.90
CA VAL A 250 27.39 -16.34 -13.57
C VAL A 250 28.30 -17.40 -14.20
N SER A 251 29.14 -18.04 -13.38
CA SER A 251 30.03 -19.14 -13.80
C SER A 251 29.31 -20.47 -14.04
N VAL A 252 28.02 -20.55 -13.69
CA VAL A 252 27.15 -21.68 -13.91
C VAL A 252 26.29 -21.39 -15.12
N THR A 253 26.16 -22.35 -16.05
CA THR A 253 25.25 -22.23 -17.18
C THR A 253 23.88 -21.81 -16.67
N PRO A 254 23.43 -20.56 -16.94
CA PRO A 254 22.18 -20.09 -16.37
C PRO A 254 21.04 -20.93 -16.92
N LYS A 255 20.28 -21.54 -16.03
CA LYS A 255 19.08 -22.25 -16.43
C LYS A 255 18.10 -21.21 -16.99
N LYS A 256 17.83 -21.30 -18.28
CA LYS A 256 16.86 -20.42 -18.92
C LYS A 256 15.49 -20.65 -18.29
N LEU A 257 14.91 -19.61 -17.72
CA LEU A 257 13.57 -19.66 -17.16
C LEU A 257 12.57 -19.96 -18.30
N LYS A 258 11.73 -20.97 -18.12
CA LYS A 258 10.68 -21.35 -19.05
C LYS A 258 9.32 -21.13 -18.43
N TRP A 259 8.30 -20.90 -19.26
CA TRP A 259 6.91 -20.81 -18.80
C TRP A 259 6.45 -22.02 -18.00
N GLU A 260 6.99 -23.19 -18.30
CA GLU A 260 6.71 -24.45 -17.60
C GLU A 260 7.21 -24.47 -16.14
N ASP A 261 8.22 -23.67 -15.83
CA ASP A 261 8.76 -23.56 -14.48
C ASP A 261 7.83 -22.75 -13.56
N LEU A 262 6.89 -21.99 -14.11
CA LEU A 262 5.91 -21.20 -13.38
C LEU A 262 4.71 -22.07 -12.98
N ARG A 263 4.34 -21.99 -11.71
CA ARG A 263 3.20 -22.71 -11.15
C ARG A 263 2.22 -21.79 -10.45
N PRO A 264 0.96 -22.18 -10.22
CA PRO A 264 0.04 -21.43 -9.39
C PRO A 264 0.57 -21.19 -7.99
N ILE A 265 0.26 -20.02 -7.43
CA ILE A 265 0.59 -19.65 -6.06
C ILE A 265 -0.40 -20.34 -5.11
N GLY A 266 0.13 -20.90 -4.02
CA GLY A 266 -0.68 -21.40 -2.92
C GLY A 266 -1.77 -22.39 -3.35
N PRO A 267 -1.43 -23.60 -3.82
CA PRO A 267 -2.43 -24.58 -4.29
C PRO A 267 -3.51 -24.89 -3.26
N HIS A 268 -3.23 -24.69 -1.98
CA HIS A 268 -4.16 -24.91 -0.89
C HIS A 268 -5.38 -23.96 -0.86
N ILE A 269 -5.30 -22.80 -1.53
CA ILE A 269 -6.45 -21.87 -1.61
C ILE A 269 -7.63 -22.44 -2.39
N TYR A 270 -7.42 -23.47 -3.20
CA TYR A 270 -8.45 -24.15 -3.98
C TYR A 270 -9.09 -25.35 -3.25
N ASN A 271 -8.72 -25.60 -2.02
CA ASN A 271 -9.29 -26.71 -1.25
C ASN A 271 -10.73 -26.38 -0.80
N HIS A 272 -11.72 -27.02 -1.41
CA HIS A 272 -13.13 -26.79 -1.17
C HIS A 272 -13.65 -27.33 0.17
N GLU A 273 -12.90 -28.14 0.87
CA GLU A 273 -13.28 -28.66 2.20
C GLU A 273 -13.11 -27.63 3.32
N LEU A 274 -12.61 -26.46 3.00
CA LEU A 274 -12.19 -25.48 3.99
C LEU A 274 -13.16 -24.31 4.13
N PRO A 275 -13.32 -23.74 5.34
CA PRO A 275 -14.20 -22.61 5.55
C PRO A 275 -13.73 -21.39 4.73
N GLU A 276 -14.69 -20.65 4.20
CA GLU A 276 -14.43 -19.37 3.56
C GLU A 276 -13.78 -18.38 4.53
N VAL A 277 -12.95 -17.50 4.00
CA VAL A 277 -12.38 -16.42 4.79
C VAL A 277 -13.50 -15.47 5.24
N PRO A 278 -13.63 -15.19 6.54
CA PRO A 278 -14.67 -14.30 7.04
C PRO A 278 -14.42 -12.84 6.67
N TYR A 279 -15.50 -12.07 6.68
CA TYR A 279 -15.45 -10.62 6.54
C TYR A 279 -14.78 -9.98 7.76
N ASN A 280 -13.68 -9.28 7.55
CA ASN A 280 -12.88 -8.67 8.63
C ASN A 280 -12.62 -7.17 8.44
N ALA A 281 -13.32 -6.50 7.54
CA ALA A 281 -13.27 -5.04 7.45
C ALA A 281 -13.77 -4.40 8.75
N PHE A 282 -13.20 -3.27 9.13
CA PHE A 282 -13.55 -2.60 10.38
C PHE A 282 -14.99 -2.08 10.38
N LEU A 283 -15.45 -1.54 9.27
CA LEU A 283 -16.81 -1.10 9.02
C LEU A 283 -17.41 -1.86 7.83
N LEU A 284 -18.72 -1.97 7.80
CA LEU A 284 -19.43 -2.52 6.64
C LEU A 284 -19.19 -1.67 5.40
N MET A 285 -18.98 -2.31 4.27
CA MET A 285 -18.72 -1.62 3.00
C MET A 285 -19.96 -1.52 2.12
N SER A 286 -20.50 -2.64 1.66
CA SER A 286 -21.65 -2.66 0.75
C SER A 286 -22.98 -2.97 1.43
N ASP A 287 -22.94 -3.59 2.59
CA ASP A 287 -24.13 -4.04 3.33
C ASP A 287 -24.67 -2.99 4.30
N GLU A 288 -24.04 -1.84 4.40
CA GLU A 288 -24.49 -0.77 5.30
C GLU A 288 -25.87 -0.21 4.93
N LEU A 289 -26.59 0.22 5.94
CA LEU A 289 -27.80 1.01 5.81
C LEU A 289 -27.62 2.35 6.50
N GLY A 290 -27.71 3.43 5.76
CA GLY A 290 -27.66 4.77 6.30
C GLY A 290 -29.04 5.32 6.59
N LEU A 291 -29.26 5.82 7.80
CA LEU A 291 -30.43 6.60 8.15
C LEU A 291 -30.20 8.04 7.71
N ALA A 292 -31.00 8.52 6.78
CA ALA A 292 -30.83 9.85 6.18
C ALA A 292 -31.58 10.93 6.94
N ASN A 293 -30.92 12.06 7.15
CA ASN A 293 -31.52 13.30 7.60
C ASN A 293 -31.12 14.44 6.67
N MET A 294 -32.11 15.18 6.16
CA MET A 294 -31.86 16.31 5.25
C MET A 294 -31.17 17.43 6.02
N THR A 295 -30.07 17.94 5.47
CA THR A 295 -29.36 19.08 6.06
C THR A 295 -29.84 20.38 5.47
N GLU A 296 -30.54 21.19 6.27
CA GLU A 296 -30.86 22.56 5.96
C GLU A 296 -29.80 23.49 6.58
N GLY A 297 -28.86 23.98 5.78
CA GLY A 297 -27.81 24.89 6.24
C GLY A 297 -26.49 24.24 6.57
N LYS A 298 -25.83 24.65 7.67
CA LYS A 298 -24.53 24.12 8.10
C LYS A 298 -24.62 22.68 8.60
N SER A 299 -23.60 21.89 8.33
CA SER A 299 -23.53 20.52 8.80
C SER A 299 -23.63 20.43 10.33
N LYS A 300 -24.39 19.44 10.78
CA LYS A 300 -24.58 19.17 12.20
C LYS A 300 -23.40 18.40 12.79
N LYS A 301 -23.15 18.59 14.09
CA LYS A 301 -22.17 17.76 14.81
C LYS A 301 -22.65 16.31 14.83
N PRO A 302 -21.73 15.32 14.82
CA PRO A 302 -22.10 13.90 14.77
C PRO A 302 -23.09 13.46 15.85
N LYS A 303 -22.92 13.91 17.09
CA LYS A 303 -23.85 13.59 18.19
C LYS A 303 -25.26 14.15 17.99
N THR A 304 -25.35 15.37 17.51
CA THR A 304 -26.63 16.02 17.19
C THR A 304 -27.32 15.29 16.04
N LEU A 305 -26.58 14.91 15.01
CA LEU A 305 -27.08 14.12 13.91
C LEU A 305 -27.62 12.77 14.37
N ALA A 306 -26.86 12.06 15.19
CA ALA A 306 -27.28 10.77 15.74
C ALA A 306 -28.58 10.89 16.53
N LYS A 307 -28.70 11.91 17.40
CA LYS A 307 -29.92 12.20 18.16
C LYS A 307 -31.10 12.45 17.25
N GLU A 308 -30.96 13.30 16.27
CA GLU A 308 -32.05 13.64 15.34
C GLU A 308 -32.46 12.45 14.46
N CYS A 309 -31.49 11.66 13.95
CA CYS A 309 -31.78 10.46 13.17
C CYS A 309 -32.51 9.40 14.01
N LEU A 310 -32.11 9.19 15.24
CA LEU A 310 -32.77 8.22 16.12
C LEU A 310 -34.18 8.70 16.54
N GLU A 311 -34.40 9.99 16.69
CA GLU A 311 -35.73 10.56 16.92
C GLU A 311 -36.63 10.39 15.68
N LYS A 312 -36.10 10.63 14.49
CA LYS A 312 -36.83 10.43 13.23
C LYS A 312 -37.24 8.98 13.00
N TYR A 313 -36.35 8.05 13.34
CA TYR A 313 -36.54 6.60 13.21
C TYR A 313 -36.79 5.96 14.59
N SER A 314 -37.75 6.50 15.31
CA SER A 314 -38.07 6.11 16.70
C SER A 314 -38.40 4.62 16.88
N THR A 315 -38.93 3.97 15.84
CA THR A 315 -39.21 2.52 15.86
C THR A 315 -37.93 1.69 16.03
N LEU A 316 -36.82 2.14 15.49
CA LEU A 316 -35.51 1.50 15.68
C LEU A 316 -34.88 1.87 17.03
N ARG A 317 -35.06 3.12 17.44
CA ARG A 317 -34.55 3.62 18.72
C ARG A 317 -35.22 2.90 19.93
N ASP A 318 -36.53 2.73 19.88
CA ASP A 318 -37.31 2.28 21.01
C ASP A 318 -37.49 0.75 21.09
N GLN A 319 -36.81 0.03 20.21
CA GLN A 319 -36.88 -1.44 20.21
C GLN A 319 -36.36 -2.02 21.52
N THR A 320 -37.20 -2.78 22.20
CA THR A 320 -36.90 -3.47 23.48
C THR A 320 -36.77 -4.98 23.35
N ASP A 321 -37.39 -5.54 22.32
CA ASP A 321 -37.46 -7.01 22.09
C ASP A 321 -36.75 -7.38 20.78
N PRO A 322 -35.41 -7.44 20.77
CA PRO A 322 -34.66 -7.80 19.58
C PRO A 322 -34.82 -9.29 19.28
N ILE A 323 -34.79 -9.62 18.00
CA ILE A 323 -34.70 -11.01 17.54
C ILE A 323 -33.26 -11.31 17.23
N LEU A 324 -32.65 -12.23 17.97
CA LEU A 324 -31.29 -12.68 17.65
C LEU A 324 -31.33 -13.54 16.40
N ILE A 325 -30.60 -13.10 15.37
CA ILE A 325 -30.49 -13.77 14.07
C ILE A 325 -29.23 -14.61 13.99
N MET A 326 -28.11 -14.05 14.44
CA MET A 326 -26.82 -14.71 14.42
C MET A 326 -26.00 -14.31 15.64
N LYS A 327 -25.28 -15.27 16.20
CA LYS A 327 -24.44 -15.05 17.37
C LYS A 327 -22.98 -15.40 17.04
N SER A 328 -22.07 -14.50 17.38
CA SER A 328 -20.64 -14.81 17.42
C SER A 328 -20.35 -15.80 18.55
N GLU A 329 -19.47 -16.79 18.32
CA GLU A 329 -19.16 -17.84 19.30
C GLU A 329 -18.69 -17.31 20.65
N LYS A 330 -18.06 -16.16 20.68
CA LYS A 330 -17.39 -15.58 21.85
C LYS A 330 -18.11 -14.36 22.43
N ALA A 331 -19.22 -13.95 21.85
CA ALA A 331 -19.96 -12.77 22.28
C ALA A 331 -21.14 -13.15 23.19
N ASN A 332 -21.34 -12.37 24.23
CA ASN A 332 -22.55 -12.42 25.02
C ASN A 332 -23.59 -11.46 24.42
N GLU A 333 -24.62 -12.03 23.80
CA GLU A 333 -25.65 -11.27 23.09
C GLU A 333 -26.45 -10.35 24.05
N ASN A 334 -26.67 -10.76 25.29
CA ASN A 334 -27.38 -9.93 26.26
C ASN A 334 -26.58 -8.68 26.63
N PHE A 335 -25.28 -8.81 26.82
CA PHE A 335 -24.42 -7.65 27.07
C PHE A 335 -24.33 -6.71 25.90
N LEU A 336 -24.22 -7.24 24.68
CA LEU A 336 -24.18 -6.44 23.46
C LEU A 336 -25.48 -5.67 23.25
N TRP A 337 -26.63 -6.31 23.45
CA TRP A 337 -27.92 -5.61 23.34
C TRP A 337 -28.09 -4.53 24.41
N LYS A 338 -27.74 -4.79 25.62
CA LYS A 338 -27.81 -3.82 26.71
C LYS A 338 -26.83 -2.66 26.48
N LEU A 339 -25.63 -2.95 25.95
CA LEU A 339 -24.68 -1.92 25.59
C LEU A 339 -25.23 -1.03 24.45
N TRP A 340 -25.89 -1.63 23.46
CA TRP A 340 -26.58 -0.88 22.42
C TRP A 340 -27.64 0.06 23.01
N ARG A 341 -28.44 -0.45 23.93
CA ARG A 341 -29.45 0.37 24.65
C ARG A 341 -28.81 1.52 25.41
N ASP A 342 -27.71 1.29 26.07
CA ASP A 342 -26.96 2.33 26.79
C ASP A 342 -26.39 3.40 25.82
N CYS A 343 -25.92 2.98 24.65
CA CYS A 343 -25.46 3.92 23.61
C CYS A 343 -26.60 4.81 23.10
N VAL A 344 -27.75 4.22 22.80
CA VAL A 344 -28.94 4.95 22.35
C VAL A 344 -29.41 5.93 23.42
N ASN A 345 -29.45 5.52 24.68
CA ASN A 345 -29.83 6.38 25.81
C ASN A 345 -28.82 7.52 26.00
N THR A 346 -27.54 7.25 25.86
CA THR A 346 -26.47 8.26 25.95
C THR A 346 -26.58 9.33 24.86
N ILE A 347 -26.92 8.94 23.65
CA ILE A 347 -27.14 9.86 22.53
C ILE A 347 -28.44 10.66 22.72
N SER A 348 -29.50 10.03 23.24
CA SER A 348 -30.80 10.66 23.41
C SER A 348 -30.85 11.65 24.58
N ASN A 349 -29.99 11.46 25.59
CA ASN A 349 -29.95 12.28 26.80
C ASN A 349 -28.52 12.50 27.25
N GLU A 350 -28.06 13.77 27.20
CA GLU A 350 -26.70 14.13 27.61
C GLU A 350 -26.41 13.87 29.10
N GLU A 351 -27.43 13.93 29.95
CA GLU A 351 -27.29 13.60 31.37
C GLU A 351 -26.91 12.13 31.61
N MET A 352 -27.26 11.24 30.67
CA MET A 352 -26.95 9.82 30.71
C MET A 352 -25.51 9.50 30.27
N SER A 353 -24.73 10.46 29.78
CA SER A 353 -23.35 10.22 29.31
C SER A 353 -22.44 9.65 30.41
N ASN A 354 -22.69 10.02 31.67
CA ASN A 354 -21.93 9.50 32.81
C ASN A 354 -22.36 8.08 33.21
N GLU A 355 -23.57 7.67 32.87
CA GLU A 355 -24.08 6.32 33.19
C GLU A 355 -23.35 5.24 32.41
N LEU A 356 -22.94 5.52 31.17
CA LEU A 356 -22.15 4.59 30.36
C LEU A 356 -20.87 4.19 31.07
N GLN A 357 -20.25 5.10 31.86
CA GLN A 357 -19.01 4.84 32.62
C GLN A 357 -19.23 3.87 33.79
N LYS A 358 -20.44 3.76 34.27
CA LYS A 358 -20.80 2.94 35.43
C LYS A 358 -21.32 1.55 35.04
N THR A 359 -21.65 1.34 33.77
CA THR A 359 -22.25 0.08 33.32
C THR A 359 -21.22 -1.04 33.21
N ASN A 360 -21.59 -2.24 33.68
CA ASN A 360 -20.78 -3.44 33.51
C ASN A 360 -20.74 -3.91 32.04
N TYR A 361 -21.72 -3.52 31.24
CA TYR A 361 -21.82 -3.89 29.84
C TYR A 361 -20.70 -3.24 29.00
N ALA A 362 -20.45 -1.95 29.22
CA ALA A 362 -19.35 -1.26 28.57
C ALA A 362 -18.00 -1.86 28.97
N LYS A 363 -17.81 -2.14 30.25
CA LYS A 363 -16.58 -2.75 30.78
C LYS A 363 -16.32 -4.12 30.20
N TRP A 364 -17.35 -4.96 30.16
CA TRP A 364 -17.22 -6.31 29.59
C TRP A 364 -16.96 -6.27 28.09
N ALA A 365 -17.75 -5.52 27.33
CA ALA A 365 -17.70 -5.50 25.88
C ALA A 365 -16.45 -4.82 25.34
N THR A 366 -15.91 -3.84 26.04
CA THR A 366 -14.67 -3.15 25.66
C THR A 366 -13.42 -3.72 26.33
N GLY A 367 -13.55 -4.79 27.10
CA GLY A 367 -12.45 -5.57 27.61
C GLY A 367 -11.72 -4.97 28.80
N ASP A 368 -12.43 -4.52 29.80
CA ASP A 368 -11.81 -4.03 31.03
C ASP A 368 -11.23 -5.19 31.87
N GLY A 369 -10.02 -5.02 32.43
CA GLY A 369 -9.36 -6.04 33.25
C GLY A 369 -8.97 -7.31 32.49
N LEU A 370 -9.20 -8.47 33.13
CA LEU A 370 -8.90 -9.79 32.54
C LEU A 370 -9.72 -10.08 31.29
N THR A 371 -10.93 -9.56 31.20
CA THR A 371 -11.79 -9.67 30.03
C THR A 371 -11.21 -8.90 28.84
N TYR A 372 -10.60 -7.76 29.09
CA TYR A 372 -9.90 -6.98 28.08
C TYR A 372 -8.79 -7.79 27.42
N GLN A 373 -7.89 -8.37 28.17
CA GLN A 373 -6.81 -9.18 27.64
C GLN A 373 -7.32 -10.38 26.83
N LYS A 374 -8.40 -11.00 27.28
CA LYS A 374 -9.01 -12.14 26.60
C LYS A 374 -9.64 -11.73 25.27
N ILE A 375 -10.39 -10.63 25.24
CA ILE A 375 -11.02 -10.12 24.02
C ILE A 375 -9.95 -9.65 23.03
N MET A 376 -8.94 -8.95 23.50
CA MET A 376 -7.86 -8.48 22.67
C MET A 376 -7.05 -9.60 22.04
N LYS A 377 -6.81 -10.67 22.80
CA LYS A 377 -6.17 -11.87 22.29
C LYS A 377 -6.98 -12.52 21.18
N GLU A 378 -8.29 -12.39 21.22
CA GLU A 378 -9.22 -12.95 20.23
C GLU A 378 -9.45 -12.03 19.02
N VAL A 379 -9.42 -10.73 19.22
CA VAL A 379 -9.70 -9.71 18.17
C VAL A 379 -8.43 -9.25 17.47
N ALA A 380 -7.34 -9.12 18.20
CA ALA A 380 -6.05 -8.66 17.66
C ALA A 380 -5.20 -9.81 17.05
N ILE A 381 -5.63 -11.05 17.18
CA ILE A 381 -4.94 -12.23 16.63
C ILE A 381 -4.59 -12.04 15.16
N ASP A 382 -5.47 -11.44 14.37
CA ASP A 382 -5.23 -11.25 12.94
C ASP A 382 -4.15 -10.20 12.65
N ASP A 383 -3.93 -9.22 13.53
CA ASP A 383 -2.99 -8.13 13.31
C ASP A 383 -1.66 -8.27 14.09
N GLU A 384 -1.70 -8.71 15.35
CA GLU A 384 -0.50 -8.83 16.18
C GLU A 384 0.30 -10.13 15.93
N THR A 385 -0.38 -11.24 15.66
CA THR A 385 0.29 -12.50 15.32
C THR A 385 1.03 -12.43 14.01
N MET A 386 0.58 -11.60 13.10
CA MET A 386 1.24 -11.37 11.81
C MET A 386 2.55 -10.58 11.92
N CYS A 387 2.73 -9.80 12.99
CA CYS A 387 3.94 -9.02 13.23
C CYS A 387 4.99 -9.77 14.05
N GLN A 388 4.63 -10.81 14.80
CA GLN A 388 5.48 -11.46 15.82
C GLN A 388 5.80 -12.94 15.58
N GLU A 389 4.97 -13.66 14.85
CA GLU A 389 5.20 -15.07 14.50
C GLU A 389 5.33 -15.25 12.99
N GLU A 390 6.14 -16.20 12.56
CA GLU A 390 6.12 -16.64 11.17
C GLU A 390 4.67 -16.99 10.79
N PRO A 391 4.10 -16.34 9.75
CA PRO A 391 2.73 -16.58 9.38
C PRO A 391 2.57 -18.06 9.00
N LYS A 392 1.89 -18.82 9.84
CA LYS A 392 1.49 -20.18 9.50
C LYS A 392 0.49 -20.09 8.36
N ILE A 393 0.88 -20.58 7.20
CA ILE A 393 -0.02 -20.70 6.06
C ILE A 393 -1.22 -21.54 6.52
N PRO A 394 -2.43 -21.00 6.57
CA PRO A 394 -3.58 -21.81 6.91
C PRO A 394 -3.81 -22.78 5.75
N ASN A 395 -3.45 -24.04 5.94
CA ASN A 395 -3.67 -25.10 4.95
C ASN A 395 -5.14 -25.32 4.61
N LYS A 396 -6.01 -24.39 4.96
CA LYS A 396 -7.43 -24.67 5.10
C LYS A 396 -8.38 -23.52 4.79
N CYS A 397 -8.00 -22.55 3.95
CA CYS A 397 -8.91 -21.50 3.50
C CYS A 397 -9.19 -21.63 2.01
N ARG A 398 -10.46 -21.54 1.62
CA ARG A 398 -10.85 -21.40 0.22
C ARG A 398 -11.05 -19.94 -0.13
N VAL A 399 -11.04 -19.65 -1.42
CA VAL A 399 -11.37 -18.32 -1.92
C VAL A 399 -12.80 -17.96 -1.54
N ALA A 400 -12.97 -16.80 -0.91
CA ALA A 400 -14.28 -16.32 -0.48
C ALA A 400 -15.05 -15.68 -1.64
N ALA A 401 -16.20 -16.21 -1.96
CA ALA A 401 -17.05 -15.68 -3.04
C ALA A 401 -17.57 -14.27 -2.76
N TRP A 402 -17.74 -13.90 -1.51
CA TRP A 402 -18.25 -12.58 -1.12
C TRP A 402 -17.31 -11.42 -1.52
N VAL A 403 -16.00 -11.66 -1.62
CA VAL A 403 -15.02 -10.62 -1.99
C VAL A 403 -15.32 -10.05 -3.37
N GLN A 404 -15.58 -10.91 -4.36
CA GLN A 404 -15.94 -10.47 -5.70
C GLN A 404 -17.29 -9.77 -5.72
N THR A 405 -18.25 -10.25 -4.96
CA THR A 405 -19.58 -9.63 -4.82
C THR A 405 -19.47 -8.22 -4.21
N GLU A 406 -18.69 -8.05 -3.14
CA GLU A 406 -18.41 -6.74 -2.56
C GLU A 406 -17.81 -5.77 -3.58
N MET A 407 -16.81 -6.22 -4.31
CA MET A 407 -16.19 -5.41 -5.36
C MET A 407 -17.18 -4.96 -6.43
N ASN A 408 -18.00 -5.88 -6.91
CA ASN A 408 -18.99 -5.59 -7.92
C ASN A 408 -20.02 -4.55 -7.44
N LEU A 409 -20.47 -4.68 -6.19
CA LEU A 409 -21.40 -3.73 -5.58
C LEU A 409 -20.75 -2.35 -5.36
N LEU A 410 -19.52 -2.32 -4.88
CA LEU A 410 -18.80 -1.07 -4.61
C LEU A 410 -18.40 -0.31 -5.88
N SER A 411 -18.25 -0.99 -7.01
CA SER A 411 -17.91 -0.35 -8.29
C SER A 411 -19.11 0.20 -9.04
N THR A 412 -20.31 0.04 -8.52
CA THR A 412 -21.52 0.56 -9.17
C THR A 412 -21.66 2.07 -9.05
N LEU A 413 -22.27 2.67 -10.04
CA LEU A 413 -22.67 4.08 -9.99
C LEU A 413 -23.87 4.25 -9.06
N THR A 414 -23.87 5.34 -8.30
CA THR A 414 -25.00 5.78 -7.50
C THR A 414 -25.39 7.21 -7.90
N SER A 415 -26.60 7.63 -7.57
CA SER A 415 -27.02 9.02 -7.70
C SER A 415 -26.53 9.93 -6.57
N LYS A 416 -25.77 9.38 -5.62
CA LYS A 416 -25.30 10.05 -4.42
C LYS A 416 -23.78 10.04 -4.37
N ARG A 417 -23.17 11.14 -3.93
CA ARG A 417 -21.73 11.26 -3.73
C ARG A 417 -21.41 11.77 -2.33
N ALA A 418 -20.24 11.51 -1.82
CA ALA A 418 -19.78 12.11 -0.57
C ALA A 418 -19.55 13.61 -0.75
N LEU A 419 -20.04 14.42 0.19
CA LEU A 419 -19.96 15.88 0.12
C LEU A 419 -18.53 16.39 0.28
N ASP A 420 -17.77 15.77 1.19
CA ASP A 420 -16.40 16.17 1.55
C ASP A 420 -15.33 15.48 0.72
N LEU A 421 -15.70 14.88 -0.43
CA LEU A 421 -14.69 14.41 -1.37
C LEU A 421 -13.81 15.59 -1.77
N PRO A 422 -12.50 15.49 -1.64
CA PRO A 422 -11.62 16.55 -2.04
C PRO A 422 -11.83 16.81 -3.54
N GLU A 423 -12.17 18.03 -3.89
CA GLU A 423 -11.76 18.54 -5.19
C GLU A 423 -10.26 18.38 -5.15
N ILE A 424 -9.70 17.60 -6.08
CA ILE A 424 -8.26 17.33 -6.06
C ILE A 424 -7.53 18.66 -6.05
N GLY A 425 -7.30 19.15 -4.86
CA GLY A 425 -6.58 20.34 -4.53
C GLY A 425 -5.17 19.97 -4.05
N PRO A 426 -4.44 20.94 -3.52
CA PRO A 426 -3.06 20.78 -3.07
C PRO A 426 -2.88 19.76 -1.93
N ASP A 427 -3.95 19.33 -1.25
CA ASP A 427 -3.89 18.34 -0.16
C ASP A 427 -3.67 16.89 -0.64
N VAL A 428 -3.91 16.63 -1.92
CA VAL A 428 -3.54 15.38 -2.57
C VAL A 428 -2.30 15.68 -3.40
N ALA A 429 -1.16 15.11 -3.03
CA ALA A 429 0.12 15.35 -3.70
C ALA A 429 -0.05 15.30 -5.24
N PRO A 430 0.42 16.31 -5.98
CA PRO A 430 0.26 16.36 -7.42
C PRO A 430 0.93 15.12 -8.03
N VAL A 431 0.16 14.37 -8.81
CA VAL A 431 0.73 13.38 -9.71
C VAL A 431 1.38 14.18 -10.83
N GLU A 432 2.69 14.16 -10.92
CA GLU A 432 3.47 14.99 -11.85
C GLU A 432 2.99 14.91 -13.32
N HIS A 433 2.30 13.81 -13.66
CA HIS A 433 1.86 13.55 -15.03
C HIS A 433 0.37 13.82 -15.29
N VAL A 434 -0.40 14.19 -14.28
CA VAL A 434 -1.85 14.43 -14.44
C VAL A 434 -2.16 15.92 -14.41
N GLY A 435 -2.50 16.50 -15.54
CA GLY A 435 -2.94 17.90 -15.63
C GLY A 435 -4.24 18.17 -14.84
N SER A 436 -4.50 19.43 -14.50
CA SER A 436 -5.66 19.82 -13.68
C SER A 436 -7.01 19.41 -14.28
N GLU A 437 -7.15 19.42 -15.60
CA GLU A 437 -8.37 18.97 -16.29
C GLU A 437 -8.58 17.46 -16.19
N ARG A 438 -7.50 16.68 -16.28
CA ARG A 438 -7.55 15.23 -16.11
C ARG A 438 -7.98 14.84 -14.71
N ARG A 439 -7.48 15.55 -13.68
CA ARG A 439 -7.87 15.33 -12.29
C ARG A 439 -9.36 15.55 -12.07
N LYS A 440 -9.91 16.62 -12.62
CA LYS A 440 -11.36 16.90 -12.56
C LYS A 440 -12.16 15.76 -13.19
N TYR A 441 -11.71 15.24 -14.32
CA TYR A 441 -12.38 14.14 -14.99
C TYR A 441 -12.35 12.86 -14.14
N PHE A 442 -11.20 12.51 -13.58
CA PHE A 442 -11.08 11.37 -12.68
C PHE A 442 -11.99 11.49 -11.46
N VAL A 443 -12.01 12.64 -10.82
CA VAL A 443 -12.86 12.88 -9.65
C VAL A 443 -14.33 12.77 -10.01
N ASN A 444 -14.76 13.31 -11.14
CA ASN A 444 -16.14 13.21 -11.58
C ASN A 444 -16.58 11.77 -11.82
N GLU A 445 -15.70 10.95 -12.37
CA GLU A 445 -15.99 9.50 -12.56
C GLU A 445 -16.05 8.72 -11.25
N ILE A 446 -15.20 9.06 -10.28
CA ILE A 446 -15.14 8.38 -8.98
C ILE A 446 -16.24 8.88 -8.03
N ASN A 447 -16.62 10.16 -8.09
CA ASN A 447 -17.54 10.78 -7.13
C ASN A 447 -18.85 10.02 -6.95
N TYR A 448 -19.43 9.51 -8.01
CA TYR A 448 -20.69 8.75 -7.98
C TYR A 448 -20.49 7.23 -7.86
N CYS A 449 -19.28 6.78 -7.63
CA CYS A 449 -19.03 5.39 -7.31
C CYS A 449 -19.36 5.11 -5.84
N LYS A 450 -20.03 4.01 -5.55
CA LYS A 450 -20.38 3.63 -4.18
C LYS A 450 -19.13 3.54 -3.28
N ALA A 451 -18.02 3.06 -3.80
CA ALA A 451 -16.76 2.97 -3.08
C ALA A 451 -16.27 4.33 -2.54
N SER A 452 -16.56 5.43 -3.23
CA SER A 452 -16.15 6.77 -2.76
C SER A 452 -16.87 7.20 -1.49
N THR A 453 -18.15 6.85 -1.36
CA THR A 453 -18.91 7.12 -0.13
C THR A 453 -18.42 6.26 1.03
N VAL A 454 -18.06 5.03 0.78
CA VAL A 454 -17.45 4.13 1.77
C VAL A 454 -16.08 4.65 2.22
N MET A 455 -15.25 5.09 1.29
CA MET A 455 -13.95 5.72 1.61
C MET A 455 -14.12 6.89 2.59
N MET A 456 -15.02 7.79 2.32
CA MET A 456 -15.26 8.96 3.19
C MET A 456 -15.84 8.56 4.55
N LYS A 457 -16.68 7.55 4.60
CA LYS A 457 -17.16 6.99 5.88
C LYS A 457 -15.99 6.52 6.75
N TYR A 458 -15.03 5.81 6.18
CA TYR A 458 -13.81 5.38 6.89
C TYR A 458 -12.97 6.57 7.35
N VAL A 459 -12.77 7.56 6.50
CA VAL A 459 -12.01 8.78 6.85
C VAL A 459 -12.63 9.49 8.03
N LEU A 460 -13.90 9.77 7.97
CA LEU A 460 -14.62 10.52 9.03
C LEU A 460 -14.68 9.73 10.34
N PHE A 461 -14.93 8.45 10.27
CA PHE A 461 -15.00 7.59 11.44
C PHE A 461 -13.65 7.48 12.16
N HIS A 462 -12.56 7.19 11.44
CA HIS A 462 -11.26 7.05 12.05
C HIS A 462 -10.72 8.37 12.59
N THR A 463 -11.04 9.48 11.93
CA THR A 463 -10.73 10.82 12.46
C THR A 463 -11.42 11.07 13.79
N SER A 464 -12.71 10.78 13.89
CA SER A 464 -13.47 10.91 15.14
C SER A 464 -12.97 9.97 16.22
N LEU A 465 -12.66 8.73 15.87
CA LEU A 465 -12.16 7.73 16.81
C LEU A 465 -10.80 8.12 17.37
N LEU A 466 -9.88 8.61 16.55
CA LEU A 466 -8.56 9.05 17.01
C LEU A 466 -8.67 10.29 17.91
N ASN A 467 -9.48 11.26 17.54
CA ASN A 467 -9.69 12.47 18.34
C ASN A 467 -10.28 12.15 19.72
N GLU A 468 -11.30 11.29 19.79
CA GLU A 468 -11.90 10.87 21.06
C GLU A 468 -10.96 9.97 21.87
N SER A 469 -10.18 9.13 21.22
CA SER A 469 -9.17 8.29 21.91
C SER A 469 -8.06 9.12 22.56
N ASN A 470 -7.69 10.25 21.97
CA ASN A 470 -6.72 11.17 22.53
C ASN A 470 -7.33 12.11 23.61
N ALA A 471 -8.56 12.57 23.38
CA ALA A 471 -9.21 13.54 24.28
C ALA A 471 -9.83 12.90 25.54
N SER A 472 -10.26 11.64 25.45
CA SER A 472 -11.05 10.96 26.49
C SER A 472 -10.46 9.60 26.85
N MET A 473 -9.17 9.56 27.14
CA MET A 473 -8.42 8.31 27.33
C MET A 473 -8.97 7.39 28.41
N GLY A 474 -9.37 7.91 29.55
CA GLY A 474 -9.90 7.14 30.66
C GLY A 474 -11.42 6.89 30.64
N LYS A 475 -12.10 7.24 29.57
CA LYS A 475 -13.57 7.23 29.50
C LYS A 475 -14.07 6.38 28.33
N TYR A 476 -15.24 5.77 28.55
CA TYR A 476 -16.01 5.18 27.46
C TYR A 476 -16.76 6.28 26.71
N LYS A 477 -16.69 6.28 25.40
CA LYS A 477 -17.36 7.27 24.55
C LYS A 477 -18.14 6.61 23.42
N VAL A 478 -19.31 7.19 23.14
CA VAL A 478 -20.10 6.83 21.97
C VAL A 478 -19.71 7.72 20.81
N ILE A 479 -19.36 7.10 19.71
CA ILE A 479 -18.93 7.76 18.49
C ILE A 479 -19.91 7.36 17.37
N PRO A 480 -20.70 8.29 16.82
CA PRO A 480 -21.56 7.99 15.70
C PRO A 480 -20.77 7.70 14.43
N ILE A 481 -21.22 6.74 13.64
CA ILE A 481 -20.69 6.44 12.32
C ILE A 481 -21.50 7.21 11.31
N THR A 482 -20.95 8.29 10.78
CA THR A 482 -21.66 9.25 9.96
C THR A 482 -20.98 9.46 8.61
N ASN A 483 -21.76 10.01 7.67
CA ASN A 483 -21.25 10.49 6.41
C ASN A 483 -22.14 11.63 5.91
N ARG A 484 -21.63 12.40 4.98
CA ARG A 484 -22.35 13.51 4.36
C ARG A 484 -22.37 13.28 2.86
N ILE A 485 -23.56 13.20 2.31
CA ILE A 485 -23.78 12.92 0.91
C ILE A 485 -24.61 14.02 0.22
N VAL A 486 -24.42 14.13 -1.07
CA VAL A 486 -25.16 15.03 -1.95
C VAL A 486 -25.79 14.20 -3.06
N ASN A 487 -27.05 14.48 -3.38
CA ASN A 487 -27.72 13.86 -4.52
C ASN A 487 -27.48 14.64 -5.83
N GLU A 488 -28.04 14.17 -6.94
CA GLU A 488 -27.92 14.80 -8.24
C GLU A 488 -28.54 16.21 -8.29
N LYS A 489 -29.53 16.49 -7.42
CA LYS A 489 -30.18 17.77 -7.31
C LYS A 489 -29.40 18.78 -6.45
N GLY A 490 -28.27 18.38 -5.88
CA GLY A 490 -27.48 19.21 -4.96
C GLY A 490 -28.00 19.27 -3.53
N GLU A 491 -29.02 18.47 -3.18
CA GLU A 491 -29.53 18.36 -1.83
C GLU A 491 -28.57 17.57 -0.95
N SER A 492 -28.20 18.12 0.21
CA SER A 492 -27.30 17.52 1.16
C SER A 492 -28.06 16.70 2.21
N PHE A 493 -27.52 15.52 2.52
CA PHE A 493 -28.03 14.63 3.54
C PHE A 493 -26.92 14.24 4.50
N ASP A 494 -27.22 14.25 5.79
CA ASP A 494 -26.39 13.63 6.80
C ASP A 494 -26.87 12.21 7.04
N MET A 495 -25.94 11.25 6.99
CA MET A 495 -26.22 9.83 7.11
C MET A 495 -25.68 9.30 8.43
N LEU A 496 -26.50 8.54 9.13
CA LEU A 496 -26.10 7.76 10.29
C LEU A 496 -26.12 6.27 9.96
N TYR A 497 -24.97 5.61 10.04
CA TYR A 497 -24.81 4.18 9.75
C TYR A 497 -24.84 3.32 11.00
N GLY A 498 -24.63 3.90 12.16
CA GLY A 498 -24.59 3.20 13.42
C GLY A 498 -23.89 4.00 14.51
N LEU A 499 -23.62 3.30 15.62
CA LEU A 499 -22.92 3.86 16.76
C LEU A 499 -21.73 2.97 17.13
N THR A 500 -20.70 3.59 17.67
CA THR A 500 -19.52 2.89 18.17
C THR A 500 -19.27 3.30 19.62
N VAL A 501 -18.92 2.33 20.44
CA VAL A 501 -18.40 2.58 21.79
C VAL A 501 -16.91 2.30 21.81
N LYS A 502 -16.11 3.30 22.15
CA LYS A 502 -14.72 3.10 22.47
C LYS A 502 -14.52 2.83 23.95
N GLY A 503 -13.65 1.89 24.29
CA GLY A 503 -13.21 1.64 25.64
C GLY A 503 -12.22 2.68 26.17
N GLN A 504 -11.70 2.43 27.36
CA GLN A 504 -10.61 3.22 27.92
C GLN A 504 -9.37 3.05 27.05
N SER A 505 -8.80 4.17 26.61
CA SER A 505 -7.62 4.18 25.77
C SER A 505 -6.43 4.70 26.57
N HIS A 506 -5.38 3.90 26.69
CA HIS A 506 -4.10 4.30 27.25
C HIS A 506 -3.04 4.27 26.15
N LEU A 507 -3.27 5.04 25.08
CA LEU A 507 -2.43 5.07 23.89
C LEU A 507 -1.11 5.82 24.17
N ARG A 508 -0.18 5.15 24.85
CA ARG A 508 1.18 5.66 25.11
C ARG A 508 2.12 5.46 23.92
N GLY A 509 1.92 4.36 23.17
CA GLY A 509 2.67 4.02 21.96
C GLY A 509 1.75 3.82 20.76
N ASP A 510 2.33 3.76 19.57
CA ASP A 510 1.58 3.60 18.31
C ASP A 510 0.93 2.22 18.17
N THR A 511 1.40 1.23 18.91
CA THR A 511 0.89 -0.15 18.91
C THR A 511 -0.08 -0.46 20.03
N ASP A 512 -0.29 0.49 20.97
CA ASP A 512 -1.27 0.30 22.06
C ASP A 512 -2.68 0.23 21.49
N VAL A 513 -3.43 -0.76 21.91
CA VAL A 513 -4.75 -1.06 21.34
C VAL A 513 -5.87 -0.50 22.22
N VAL A 514 -6.86 0.08 21.56
CA VAL A 514 -8.14 0.43 22.16
C VAL A 514 -9.22 -0.52 21.65
N THR A 515 -10.00 -1.07 22.56
CA THR A 515 -11.14 -1.92 22.19
C THR A 515 -12.35 -1.07 21.85
N VAL A 516 -12.99 -1.37 20.76
CA VAL A 516 -14.21 -0.71 20.30
C VAL A 516 -15.29 -1.73 19.98
N VAL A 517 -16.54 -1.37 20.22
CA VAL A 517 -17.70 -2.15 19.80
C VAL A 517 -18.45 -1.33 18.76
N THR A 518 -18.63 -1.90 17.58
CA THR A 518 -19.37 -1.26 16.50
C THR A 518 -20.78 -1.84 16.42
N PHE A 519 -21.76 -0.95 16.28
CA PHE A 519 -23.15 -1.28 16.01
C PHE A 519 -23.56 -0.61 14.71
N GLU A 520 -23.76 -1.38 13.67
CA GLU A 520 -24.06 -0.86 12.34
C GLU A 520 -25.43 -1.36 11.86
N PHE A 521 -26.17 -0.47 11.19
CA PHE A 521 -27.43 -0.83 10.55
C PHE A 521 -27.17 -1.49 9.20
N SER A 522 -27.97 -2.50 8.89
CA SER A 522 -27.94 -3.18 7.61
C SER A 522 -29.34 -3.65 7.21
N SER A 523 -29.58 -3.71 5.92
CA SER A 523 -30.79 -4.34 5.36
C SER A 523 -30.54 -5.77 4.88
N THR A 524 -29.33 -6.26 5.01
CA THR A 524 -28.92 -7.59 4.56
C THR A 524 -29.12 -8.62 5.67
N ASP A 525 -29.84 -9.69 5.38
CA ASP A 525 -29.97 -10.82 6.29
C ASP A 525 -28.65 -11.62 6.33
N PRO A 526 -28.01 -11.76 7.49
CA PRO A 526 -26.72 -12.46 7.57
C PRO A 526 -26.82 -13.96 7.25
N ARG A 527 -28.01 -14.53 7.29
CA ARG A 527 -28.25 -15.96 6.98
C ARG A 527 -28.15 -16.28 5.48
N VAL A 528 -28.19 -15.27 4.62
CA VAL A 528 -27.97 -15.43 3.17
C VAL A 528 -26.55 -15.89 2.88
N ASP A 529 -25.58 -15.41 3.65
CA ASP A 529 -24.18 -15.80 3.55
C ASP A 529 -23.56 -16.01 4.94
N PRO A 530 -23.90 -17.11 5.62
CA PRO A 530 -23.55 -17.31 7.02
C PRO A 530 -22.05 -17.44 7.27
N GLY A 531 -21.29 -17.86 6.29
CA GLY A 531 -19.82 -17.99 6.40
C GLY A 531 -19.08 -16.65 6.41
N LYS A 532 -19.72 -15.57 6.00
CA LYS A 532 -19.15 -14.22 5.95
C LYS A 532 -19.05 -13.57 7.35
N TRP A 533 -19.93 -13.92 8.28
CA TRP A 533 -20.19 -13.17 9.51
C TRP A 533 -19.85 -13.87 10.84
N PRO A 534 -18.80 -14.68 10.97
CA PRO A 534 -18.54 -15.43 12.20
C PRO A 534 -18.19 -14.53 13.40
N LYS A 535 -17.68 -13.33 13.16
CA LYS A 535 -17.32 -12.37 14.22
C LYS A 535 -18.47 -11.42 14.60
N TYR A 536 -19.62 -11.56 13.97
CA TYR A 536 -20.75 -10.65 14.16
C TYR A 536 -21.88 -11.31 14.98
N THR A 537 -22.45 -10.51 15.85
CA THR A 537 -23.73 -10.80 16.48
C THR A 537 -24.78 -9.90 15.83
N VAL A 538 -25.82 -10.47 15.27
CA VAL A 538 -26.80 -9.73 14.47
C VAL A 538 -28.18 -9.86 15.09
N PHE A 539 -28.82 -8.71 15.35
CA PHE A 539 -30.20 -8.63 15.81
C PHE A 539 -31.07 -8.03 14.70
N ARG A 540 -32.29 -8.53 14.59
CA ARG A 540 -33.34 -7.84 13.85
C ARG A 540 -34.01 -6.83 14.77
N ILE A 541 -33.94 -5.56 14.42
CA ILE A 541 -34.44 -4.46 15.28
C ILE A 541 -35.68 -3.77 14.76
N GLY A 542 -36.15 -4.10 13.57
CA GLY A 542 -37.35 -3.50 13.01
C GLY A 542 -37.37 -3.55 11.49
N SER A 543 -38.17 -2.71 10.89
CA SER A 543 -38.32 -2.57 9.46
C SER A 543 -38.53 -1.13 9.06
N LEU A 544 -38.14 -0.79 7.84
CA LEU A 544 -38.32 0.53 7.23
C LEU A 544 -39.05 0.39 5.90
N PHE A 545 -39.85 1.38 5.55
CA PHE A 545 -40.44 1.50 4.24
C PHE A 545 -39.50 2.28 3.31
N VAL A 546 -38.99 1.62 2.31
CA VAL A 546 -38.14 2.22 1.29
C VAL A 546 -38.75 1.95 -0.08
N SER A 547 -39.06 3.01 -0.83
CA SER A 547 -39.63 2.91 -2.19
C SER A 547 -40.90 2.03 -2.27
N GLY A 548 -41.76 2.13 -1.26
CA GLY A 548 -43.01 1.38 -1.19
C GLY A 548 -42.89 -0.09 -0.79
N ARG A 549 -41.70 -0.51 -0.39
CA ARG A 549 -41.42 -1.87 0.13
C ARG A 549 -40.95 -1.83 1.56
N GLU A 550 -41.36 -2.81 2.33
CA GLU A 550 -40.88 -3.02 3.69
C GLU A 550 -39.54 -3.76 3.64
N LYS A 551 -38.50 -3.15 4.22
CA LYS A 551 -37.19 -3.78 4.40
C LYS A 551 -36.91 -3.99 5.87
N SER A 552 -36.48 -5.20 6.24
CA SER A 552 -36.01 -5.49 7.58
C SER A 552 -34.72 -4.76 7.87
N VAL A 553 -34.59 -4.27 9.09
CA VAL A 553 -33.37 -3.62 9.58
C VAL A 553 -32.70 -4.52 10.59
N TYR A 554 -31.44 -4.79 10.36
CA TYR A 554 -30.57 -5.60 11.22
C TYR A 554 -29.52 -4.71 11.89
N LEU A 555 -29.16 -5.06 13.11
CA LEU A 555 -28.08 -4.45 13.84
C LEU A 555 -26.89 -5.42 13.88
N TYR A 556 -25.81 -5.09 13.20
CA TYR A 556 -24.56 -5.85 13.19
C TYR A 556 -23.65 -5.36 14.30
N CYS A 557 -23.40 -6.23 15.27
CA CYS A 557 -22.59 -5.91 16.44
C CYS A 557 -21.26 -6.66 16.35
N ARG A 558 -20.16 -5.95 16.54
CA ARG A 558 -18.84 -6.54 16.54
C ARG A 558 -17.95 -5.90 17.60
N VAL A 559 -17.22 -6.73 18.34
CA VAL A 559 -16.13 -6.30 19.20
C VAL A 559 -14.84 -6.34 18.39
N ASN A 560 -14.12 -5.23 18.37
CA ASN A 560 -12.90 -5.08 17.60
C ASN A 560 -11.85 -4.28 18.37
N GLY A 561 -10.62 -4.26 17.89
CA GLY A 561 -9.54 -3.46 18.43
C GLY A 561 -8.86 -2.66 17.33
N THR A 562 -8.31 -1.53 17.71
CA THR A 562 -7.54 -0.68 16.80
C THR A 562 -6.42 0.04 17.56
N ASN A 563 -5.42 0.51 16.85
CA ASN A 563 -4.32 1.28 17.40
C ASN A 563 -4.15 2.60 16.64
N LYS A 564 -3.23 3.45 17.08
CA LYS A 564 -2.96 4.73 16.41
C LYS A 564 -2.56 4.57 14.96
N ILE A 565 -1.81 3.54 14.61
CA ILE A 565 -1.37 3.28 13.25
C ILE A 565 -2.59 3.00 12.37
N GLN A 566 -3.48 2.11 12.79
CA GLN A 566 -4.70 1.77 12.05
C GLN A 566 -5.68 2.94 11.94
N MET A 567 -5.82 3.74 13.00
CA MET A 567 -6.67 4.92 12.96
C MET A 567 -6.14 5.99 12.00
N LYS A 568 -4.83 6.26 12.01
CA LYS A 568 -4.20 7.16 11.03
C LYS A 568 -4.31 6.62 9.61
N TRP A 569 -4.18 5.33 9.44
CA TRP A 569 -4.41 4.66 8.17
C TRP A 569 -5.81 4.94 7.62
N GLY A 570 -6.84 4.70 8.42
CA GLY A 570 -8.22 4.99 8.02
C GLY A 570 -8.48 6.47 7.72
N MET A 571 -7.88 7.38 8.47
CA MET A 571 -7.95 8.83 8.22
C MET A 571 -7.39 9.23 6.85
N GLU A 572 -6.40 8.51 6.37
CA GLU A 572 -5.69 8.79 5.12
C GLU A 572 -6.22 8.00 3.91
N ALA A 573 -7.41 7.43 4.02
CA ALA A 573 -8.00 6.61 2.95
C ALA A 573 -8.20 7.37 1.62
N ARG A 574 -8.19 8.70 1.63
CA ARG A 574 -8.19 9.53 0.41
C ARG A 574 -7.02 9.25 -0.52
N ARG A 575 -5.95 8.65 -0.02
CA ARG A 575 -4.80 8.21 -0.83
C ARG A 575 -5.19 7.20 -1.92
N CYS A 576 -6.30 6.49 -1.74
CA CYS A 576 -6.85 5.60 -2.78
C CYS A 576 -7.22 6.35 -4.07
N LEU A 577 -7.61 7.62 -3.97
CA LEU A 577 -7.90 8.46 -5.14
C LEU A 577 -6.65 8.64 -6.00
N LEU A 578 -5.56 9.04 -5.36
CA LEU A 578 -4.30 9.27 -6.06
C LEU A 578 -3.77 7.99 -6.71
N GLN A 579 -3.79 6.90 -5.98
CA GLN A 579 -3.30 5.61 -6.46
C GLN A 579 -4.11 5.09 -7.64
N SER A 580 -5.44 5.21 -7.59
CA SER A 580 -6.30 4.81 -8.70
C SER A 580 -6.05 5.65 -9.96
N MET A 581 -5.79 6.93 -9.80
CA MET A 581 -5.45 7.81 -10.92
C MET A 581 -4.12 7.42 -11.56
N GLN A 582 -3.09 7.15 -10.76
CA GLN A 582 -1.78 6.71 -11.26
C GLN A 582 -1.91 5.40 -12.04
N GLN A 583 -2.64 4.44 -11.52
CA GLN A 583 -2.85 3.16 -12.21
C GLN A 583 -3.62 3.32 -13.51
N MET A 584 -4.68 4.12 -13.51
CA MET A 584 -5.48 4.34 -14.71
C MET A 584 -4.71 5.09 -15.80
N GLU A 585 -3.90 6.07 -15.42
CA GLU A 585 -3.06 6.79 -16.36
C GLU A 585 -2.01 5.88 -17.00
N ALA A 586 -1.39 5.00 -16.23
CA ALA A 586 -0.47 3.99 -16.74
C ALA A 586 -1.14 3.06 -17.76
N ILE A 587 -2.37 2.62 -17.50
CA ILE A 587 -3.14 1.78 -18.42
C ILE A 587 -3.44 2.53 -19.73
N VAL A 588 -3.83 3.79 -19.65
CA VAL A 588 -4.13 4.61 -20.83
C VAL A 588 -2.88 4.84 -21.68
N GLU A 589 -1.74 5.12 -21.07
CA GLU A 589 -0.47 5.28 -21.78
C GLU A 589 -0.05 4.01 -22.51
N GLN A 590 -0.22 2.87 -21.88
CA GLN A 590 0.09 1.59 -22.49
C GLN A 590 -0.83 1.28 -23.68
N GLU A 591 -2.12 1.47 -23.52
CA GLU A 591 -3.08 1.29 -24.62
C GLU A 591 -2.78 2.25 -25.79
N SER A 592 -2.38 3.48 -25.49
CA SER A 592 -1.92 4.43 -26.51
C SER A 592 -0.71 3.92 -27.28
N SER A 593 0.23 3.30 -26.59
CA SER A 593 1.43 2.70 -27.20
C SER A 593 1.05 1.50 -28.10
N ILE A 594 0.14 0.65 -27.66
CA ILE A 594 -0.30 -0.52 -28.44
C ILE A 594 -1.07 -0.11 -29.69
N GLN A 595 -1.93 0.88 -29.61
CA GLN A 595 -2.80 1.31 -30.71
C GLN A 595 -2.17 2.33 -31.64
N GLY A 596 -1.01 2.89 -31.26
CA GLY A 596 -0.26 3.81 -32.10
C GLY A 596 -0.82 5.23 -32.17
N TYR A 597 -1.77 5.61 -31.33
CA TYR A 597 -2.25 6.98 -31.20
C TYR A 597 -2.48 7.37 -29.72
N ASP A 598 -2.44 8.67 -29.44
CA ASP A 598 -2.55 9.20 -28.09
C ASP A 598 -4.00 9.11 -27.56
N MET A 599 -4.30 8.07 -26.81
CA MET A 599 -5.61 7.89 -26.16
C MET A 599 -5.84 8.83 -24.97
N THR A 600 -4.78 9.45 -24.44
CA THR A 600 -4.90 10.36 -23.29
C THR A 600 -5.82 11.52 -23.58
N LYS A 601 -5.77 12.09 -24.76
CA LYS A 601 -6.65 13.19 -25.18
C LYS A 601 -8.11 12.75 -25.28
N ALA A 602 -8.37 11.59 -25.85
CA ALA A 602 -9.72 11.06 -26.03
C ALA A 602 -10.36 10.63 -24.71
N CYS A 603 -9.63 9.95 -23.84
CA CYS A 603 -10.13 9.43 -22.57
C CYS A 603 -10.37 10.54 -21.54
N PHE A 604 -9.51 11.55 -21.48
CA PHE A 604 -9.54 12.57 -20.43
C PHE A 604 -10.29 13.84 -20.78
N ARG A 605 -10.66 14.07 -22.03
CA ARG A 605 -11.45 15.22 -22.45
C ARG A 605 -12.96 14.98 -22.46
N GLY A 606 -13.39 13.76 -22.16
CA GLY A 606 -14.80 13.42 -22.23
C GLY A 606 -15.36 13.42 -23.65
N ASP A 607 -14.49 13.31 -24.64
CA ASP A 607 -14.88 13.25 -26.05
C ASP A 607 -15.50 11.89 -26.35
N ARG A 608 -16.83 11.83 -26.23
CA ARG A 608 -17.61 10.61 -26.44
C ARG A 608 -17.57 10.10 -27.89
N VAL A 609 -17.25 10.96 -28.84
CA VAL A 609 -17.24 10.62 -30.27
C VAL A 609 -16.03 9.81 -30.65
N ASN A 610 -14.90 10.05 -29.99
CA ASN A 610 -13.63 9.37 -30.23
C ASN A 610 -13.16 8.52 -29.03
N SER A 611 -14.01 8.35 -28.01
CA SER A 611 -13.72 7.45 -26.89
C SER A 611 -13.70 6.02 -27.37
N PRO A 612 -12.57 5.47 -27.80
CA PRO A 612 -12.66 4.27 -28.55
C PRO A 612 -12.72 3.10 -27.67
N LYS A 613 -12.86 3.13 -26.35
CA LYS A 613 -12.39 1.83 -26.20
C LYS A 613 -12.49 1.29 -24.82
N THR A 614 -12.72 0.04 -24.88
CA THR A 614 -12.83 -0.87 -23.79
C THR A 614 -11.44 -1.20 -23.23
N PHE A 615 -11.35 -1.13 -21.92
CA PHE A 615 -10.18 -1.54 -21.15
C PHE A 615 -10.47 -2.87 -20.47
N SER A 616 -9.45 -3.70 -20.29
CA SER A 616 -9.58 -4.93 -19.50
C SER A 616 -9.77 -4.57 -18.03
N ILE A 617 -10.90 -5.02 -17.44
CA ILE A 617 -11.27 -4.73 -16.06
C ILE A 617 -11.23 -5.96 -15.15
N GLY A 618 -10.95 -7.12 -15.68
CA GLY A 618 -10.84 -8.36 -14.92
C GLY A 618 -11.25 -9.57 -15.75
N THR A 619 -11.38 -10.70 -15.07
CA THR A 619 -11.84 -11.94 -15.65
C THR A 619 -13.12 -12.41 -14.99
N GLN A 620 -14.06 -12.92 -15.76
CA GLN A 620 -15.28 -13.55 -15.30
C GLN A 620 -15.47 -14.86 -16.05
N GLU A 621 -15.61 -15.97 -15.31
CA GLU A 621 -15.75 -17.30 -15.88
C GLU A 621 -14.66 -17.67 -16.91
N GLY A 622 -13.42 -17.24 -16.62
CA GLY A 622 -12.28 -17.50 -17.50
C GLY A 622 -12.21 -16.61 -18.75
N LYS A 623 -13.09 -15.61 -18.91
CA LYS A 623 -13.06 -14.65 -20.02
C LYS A 623 -12.69 -13.27 -19.55
N LEU A 624 -11.88 -12.57 -20.35
CA LEU A 624 -11.56 -11.16 -20.11
C LEU A 624 -12.81 -10.30 -20.27
N VAL A 625 -13.13 -9.55 -19.21
CA VAL A 625 -14.20 -8.56 -19.21
C VAL A 625 -13.62 -7.21 -19.60
N LYS A 626 -14.21 -6.57 -20.59
CA LYS A 626 -13.84 -5.24 -21.05
C LYS A 626 -14.89 -4.21 -20.63
N GLY A 627 -14.46 -3.05 -20.25
CA GLY A 627 -15.34 -1.95 -19.86
C GLY A 627 -14.87 -0.61 -20.39
N SER A 628 -15.76 0.40 -20.32
CA SER A 628 -15.43 1.79 -20.65
C SER A 628 -14.36 2.34 -19.70
N PHE A 629 -13.79 3.48 -20.04
CA PHE A 629 -12.85 4.20 -19.19
C PHE A 629 -13.40 4.43 -17.77
N GLY A 630 -14.60 4.99 -17.67
CA GLY A 630 -15.23 5.25 -16.37
C GLY A 630 -15.46 3.99 -15.55
N LYS A 631 -15.89 2.89 -16.19
CA LYS A 631 -16.06 1.60 -15.52
C LYS A 631 -14.73 1.02 -15.07
N ALA A 632 -13.71 1.08 -15.89
CA ALA A 632 -12.37 0.64 -15.54
C ALA A 632 -11.81 1.42 -14.35
N LEU A 633 -11.95 2.75 -14.36
CA LEU A 633 -11.51 3.60 -13.25
C LEU A 633 -12.25 3.28 -11.94
N ARG A 634 -13.56 3.06 -11.99
CA ARG A 634 -14.34 2.68 -10.80
C ARG A 634 -13.91 1.33 -10.23
N VAL A 635 -13.65 0.35 -11.08
CA VAL A 635 -13.14 -0.96 -10.66
C VAL A 635 -11.75 -0.82 -10.02
N ILE A 636 -10.87 -0.05 -10.61
CA ILE A 636 -9.53 0.21 -10.08
C ILE A 636 -9.60 0.91 -8.73
N PHE A 637 -10.41 1.95 -8.63
CA PHE A 637 -10.62 2.66 -7.37
C PHE A 637 -11.19 1.75 -6.27
N THR A 638 -12.16 0.93 -6.62
CA THR A 638 -12.75 -0.05 -5.69
C THR A 638 -11.70 -1.05 -5.18
N LYS A 639 -10.86 -1.56 -6.06
CA LYS A 639 -9.74 -2.43 -5.67
C LYS A 639 -8.75 -1.74 -4.76
N CYS A 640 -8.36 -0.52 -5.08
CA CYS A 640 -7.47 0.27 -4.22
C CYS A 640 -8.08 0.49 -2.83
N LEU A 641 -9.37 0.79 -2.76
CA LEU A 641 -10.06 0.94 -1.49
C LEU A 641 -10.12 -0.36 -0.69
N MET A 642 -10.45 -1.48 -1.32
CA MET A 642 -10.51 -2.77 -0.63
C MET A 642 -9.14 -3.21 -0.12
N HIS A 643 -8.09 -3.00 -0.90
CA HIS A 643 -6.72 -3.18 -0.43
C HIS A 643 -6.42 -2.36 0.80
N TYR A 644 -6.85 -1.12 0.77
CA TYR A 644 -6.62 -0.18 1.85
C TYR A 644 -7.37 -0.60 3.12
N VAL A 645 -8.62 -1.01 2.99
CA VAL A 645 -9.49 -1.43 4.11
C VAL A 645 -8.98 -2.74 4.75
N PHE A 646 -8.54 -3.69 3.96
CA PHE A 646 -7.98 -4.96 4.43
C PHE A 646 -6.45 -4.91 4.59
N GLY A 647 -5.85 -3.72 4.47
CA GLY A 647 -4.41 -3.53 4.56
C GLY A 647 -3.85 -3.93 5.92
N ASN A 648 -2.83 -4.79 5.88
CA ASN A 648 -2.05 -5.22 7.02
C ASN A 648 -0.66 -5.66 6.55
N ALA A 649 0.19 -6.07 7.47
CA ALA A 649 1.55 -6.52 7.17
C ALA A 649 1.60 -7.70 6.18
N GLN A 650 0.62 -8.60 6.21
CA GLN A 650 0.53 -9.71 5.27
C GLN A 650 0.27 -9.26 3.84
N LEU A 651 -0.67 -8.34 3.65
CA LEU A 651 -0.97 -7.80 2.33
C LEU A 651 0.26 -7.06 1.77
N GLU A 652 0.96 -6.32 2.61
CA GLU A 652 2.21 -5.67 2.24
C GLU A 652 3.26 -6.68 1.79
N GLY A 653 3.50 -7.71 2.60
CA GLY A 653 4.44 -8.79 2.28
C GLY A 653 4.07 -9.52 1.01
N PHE A 654 2.81 -9.91 0.86
CA PHE A 654 2.31 -10.55 -0.35
C PHE A 654 2.51 -9.68 -1.59
N SER A 655 2.18 -8.41 -1.51
CA SER A 655 2.32 -7.48 -2.63
C SER A 655 3.79 -7.28 -3.01
N ALA A 656 4.69 -7.14 -2.04
CA ALA A 656 6.13 -7.01 -2.29
C ALA A 656 6.71 -8.27 -2.94
N GLU A 657 6.39 -9.44 -2.42
CA GLU A 657 6.90 -10.71 -2.96
C GLU A 657 6.28 -11.05 -4.33
N SER A 658 4.99 -10.82 -4.52
CA SER A 658 4.34 -11.08 -5.80
C SER A 658 4.83 -10.12 -6.90
N ARG A 659 5.21 -8.90 -6.57
CA ARG A 659 5.81 -7.94 -7.51
C ARG A 659 7.10 -8.49 -8.13
N ARG A 660 7.94 -9.14 -7.34
CA ARG A 660 9.17 -9.77 -7.84
C ARG A 660 8.87 -10.85 -8.87
N LEU A 661 7.87 -11.69 -8.60
CA LEU A 661 7.44 -12.73 -9.55
C LEU A 661 6.84 -12.11 -10.81
N LEU A 662 6.07 -11.03 -10.70
CA LEU A 662 5.54 -10.29 -11.85
C LEU A 662 6.64 -9.73 -12.74
N LEU A 663 7.72 -9.19 -12.16
CA LEU A 663 8.88 -8.72 -12.90
C LEU A 663 9.58 -9.84 -13.68
N LEU A 664 9.70 -11.02 -13.07
CA LEU A 664 10.24 -12.19 -13.76
C LEU A 664 9.37 -12.63 -14.93
N ILE A 665 8.06 -12.66 -14.74
CA ILE A 665 7.11 -13.02 -15.80
C ILE A 665 7.18 -12.00 -16.94
N GLN A 666 7.32 -10.72 -16.61
CA GLN A 666 7.49 -9.66 -17.60
C GLN A 666 8.79 -9.83 -18.39
N ALA A 667 9.90 -10.13 -17.71
CA ALA A 667 11.17 -10.42 -18.37
C ALA A 667 11.06 -11.63 -19.30
N LEU A 668 10.32 -12.66 -18.89
CA LEU A 668 10.06 -13.83 -19.71
C LEU A 668 9.22 -13.50 -20.95
N LYS A 669 8.19 -12.66 -20.82
CA LYS A 669 7.37 -12.18 -21.94
C LYS A 669 8.18 -11.39 -22.96
N ASP A 670 9.07 -10.53 -22.48
CA ASP A 670 9.94 -9.70 -23.32
C ASP A 670 11.12 -10.47 -23.91
N ARG A 671 11.20 -11.78 -23.66
CA ARG A 671 12.28 -12.68 -24.11
C ARG A 671 13.66 -12.20 -23.72
N LYS A 672 13.75 -11.53 -22.57
CA LYS A 672 15.01 -11.08 -21.95
C LYS A 672 15.56 -12.18 -21.07
N GLY A 673 16.81 -12.28 -21.00
CA GLY A 673 17.46 -13.30 -20.18
C GLY A 673 18.66 -13.89 -20.88
N PRO A 674 19.43 -14.76 -20.26
CA PRO A 674 19.07 -15.67 -19.15
C PRO A 674 19.34 -15.05 -17.77
N TRP A 675 18.47 -15.36 -16.83
CA TRP A 675 18.59 -14.92 -15.44
C TRP A 675 18.70 -16.13 -14.52
N VAL A 676 19.50 -16.01 -13.47
CA VAL A 676 19.49 -16.98 -12.38
C VAL A 676 18.66 -16.39 -11.24
N PHE A 677 17.51 -16.99 -11.00
CA PHE A 677 16.64 -16.64 -9.88
C PHE A 677 16.33 -17.86 -9.04
N ASP A 678 16.25 -17.67 -7.75
CA ASP A 678 15.68 -18.66 -6.85
C ASP A 678 14.15 -18.61 -6.93
N LEU A 679 13.60 -19.29 -7.93
CA LEU A 679 12.18 -19.33 -8.18
C LEU A 679 11.42 -19.98 -7.01
N GLU A 680 11.95 -21.05 -6.43
CA GLU A 680 11.37 -21.70 -5.26
C GLU A 680 11.38 -20.76 -4.04
N GLY A 681 12.43 -20.00 -3.83
CA GLY A 681 12.50 -18.99 -2.79
C GLY A 681 11.46 -17.88 -2.98
N LEU A 682 11.23 -17.44 -4.22
CA LEU A 682 10.17 -16.46 -4.52
C LEU A 682 8.77 -17.01 -4.21
N TYR A 683 8.46 -18.22 -4.64
CA TYR A 683 7.19 -18.86 -4.34
C TYR A 683 6.99 -19.07 -2.83
N SER A 684 8.02 -19.54 -2.15
CA SER A 684 8.01 -19.72 -0.71
C SER A 684 7.73 -18.39 0.03
N GLY A 685 8.41 -17.32 -0.36
CA GLY A 685 8.20 -15.99 0.19
C GLY A 685 6.78 -15.46 -0.03
N ILE A 686 6.20 -15.70 -1.20
CA ILE A 686 4.82 -15.32 -1.51
C ILE A 686 3.83 -16.15 -0.69
N GLU A 687 4.01 -17.46 -0.66
CA GLU A 687 3.09 -18.39 0.00
C GLU A 687 3.09 -18.23 1.52
N GLU A 688 4.20 -17.84 2.13
CA GLU A 688 4.29 -17.49 3.56
C GLU A 688 3.41 -16.28 3.93
N CYS A 689 3.15 -15.39 2.97
CA CYS A 689 2.28 -14.23 3.16
C CYS A 689 0.79 -14.55 2.99
N ILE A 690 0.44 -15.74 2.48
CA ILE A 690 -0.96 -16.15 2.31
C ILE A 690 -1.47 -16.71 3.62
N SER A 691 -2.43 -16.02 4.22
CA SER A 691 -3.08 -16.45 5.46
C SER A 691 -4.60 -16.28 5.37
N ASN A 692 -5.24 -15.91 6.46
CA ASN A 692 -6.68 -15.69 6.55
C ASN A 692 -7.15 -14.31 6.05
N ASN A 693 -6.27 -13.48 5.50
CA ASN A 693 -6.66 -12.20 4.93
C ASN A 693 -7.44 -12.45 3.62
N PRO A 694 -8.73 -12.04 3.53
CA PRO A 694 -9.57 -12.34 2.38
C PRO A 694 -9.05 -11.71 1.10
N TRP A 695 -8.46 -10.53 1.21
CA TRP A 695 -7.93 -9.83 0.04
C TRP A 695 -6.65 -10.47 -0.50
N VAL A 696 -5.79 -10.96 0.38
CA VAL A 696 -4.58 -11.71 -0.03
C VAL A 696 -4.96 -12.99 -0.76
N ILE A 697 -5.91 -13.75 -0.22
CA ILE A 697 -6.39 -14.99 -0.83
C ILE A 697 -7.04 -14.72 -2.19
N GLN A 698 -7.88 -13.72 -2.28
CA GLN A 698 -8.50 -13.32 -3.53
C GLN A 698 -7.47 -12.83 -4.56
N SER A 699 -6.45 -12.10 -4.12
CA SER A 699 -5.37 -11.65 -4.98
C SER A 699 -4.53 -12.81 -5.51
N ALA A 700 -4.27 -13.81 -4.70
CA ALA A 700 -3.59 -15.03 -5.12
C ALA A 700 -4.42 -15.80 -6.16
N TYR A 701 -5.73 -15.88 -5.98
CA TYR A 701 -6.64 -16.48 -6.96
C TYR A 701 -6.59 -15.74 -8.31
N TRP A 702 -6.69 -14.43 -8.32
CA TRP A 702 -6.62 -13.63 -9.54
C TRP A 702 -5.27 -13.74 -10.23
N PHE A 703 -4.18 -13.81 -9.48
CA PHE A 703 -2.85 -14.06 -10.04
C PHE A 703 -2.82 -15.39 -10.80
N ASN A 704 -3.32 -16.45 -10.20
CA ASN A 704 -3.30 -17.77 -10.80
C ASN A 704 -4.15 -17.83 -12.08
N GLU A 705 -5.31 -17.16 -12.10
CA GLU A 705 -6.11 -17.01 -13.30
C GLU A 705 -5.35 -16.28 -14.41
N TRP A 706 -4.77 -15.15 -14.09
CA TRP A 706 -3.99 -14.36 -15.03
C TRP A 706 -2.78 -15.14 -15.57
N LEU A 707 -2.04 -15.84 -14.69
CA LEU A 707 -0.91 -16.67 -15.11
C LEU A 707 -1.35 -17.77 -16.10
N GLY A 708 -2.51 -18.36 -15.90
CA GLY A 708 -3.07 -19.34 -16.82
C GLY A 708 -3.27 -18.76 -18.23
N PHE A 709 -3.85 -17.56 -18.33
CA PHE A 709 -4.03 -16.87 -19.61
C PHE A 709 -2.70 -16.50 -20.27
N GLU A 710 -1.74 -16.01 -19.52
CA GLU A 710 -0.41 -15.65 -20.05
C GLU A 710 0.33 -16.88 -20.59
N LYS A 711 0.22 -18.02 -19.93
CA LYS A 711 0.79 -19.28 -20.42
C LYS A 711 0.16 -19.75 -21.71
N GLU A 712 -1.17 -19.65 -21.83
CA GLU A 712 -1.88 -20.00 -23.06
C GLU A 712 -1.52 -19.07 -24.21
N GLY A 713 -1.47 -17.78 -23.95
CA GLY A 713 -1.05 -16.78 -24.93
C GLY A 713 0.38 -17.00 -25.44
N SER A 714 1.29 -17.40 -24.56
CA SER A 714 2.68 -17.72 -24.92
C SER A 714 2.76 -18.93 -25.88
N LYS A 715 2.00 -19.99 -25.62
CA LYS A 715 1.96 -21.16 -26.49
C LYS A 715 1.48 -20.83 -27.91
N VAL A 716 0.51 -19.94 -28.04
CA VAL A 716 0.02 -19.48 -29.34
C VAL A 716 1.10 -18.71 -30.09
N LEU A 717 1.85 -17.84 -29.43
CA LEU A 717 2.94 -17.09 -30.04
C LEU A 717 4.08 -18.01 -30.51
N GLU A 718 4.46 -18.98 -29.71
CA GLU A 718 5.49 -19.96 -30.07
C GLU A 718 5.08 -20.77 -31.31
N SER A 719 3.83 -21.17 -31.40
CA SER A 719 3.32 -21.90 -32.58
C SER A 719 3.27 -21.04 -33.84
N VAL A 720 3.04 -19.74 -33.70
CA VAL A 720 3.06 -18.80 -34.84
C VAL A 720 4.50 -18.56 -35.31
N ASP A 721 5.44 -18.40 -34.37
CA ASP A 721 6.86 -18.24 -34.72
C ASP A 721 7.42 -19.48 -35.42
N GLU A 722 7.05 -20.69 -35.01
CA GLU A 722 7.43 -21.93 -35.67
C GLU A 722 6.88 -22.03 -37.12
N ILE A 723 5.65 -21.55 -37.35
CA ILE A 723 5.05 -21.51 -38.68
C ILE A 723 5.73 -20.45 -39.58
N MET A 724 6.22 -19.35 -39.01
CA MET A 724 6.88 -18.30 -39.78
C MET A 724 8.34 -18.63 -40.11
N ASP A 725 8.98 -19.53 -39.36
CA ASP A 725 10.33 -20.01 -39.62
C ASP A 725 10.37 -21.23 -40.59
N GLU A 726 9.22 -21.86 -40.92
CA GLU A 726 9.05 -22.81 -42.01
C GLU A 726 8.73 -22.10 -43.34
#